data_6af97498941f56dd0702a6c918e247f1
#
_entry.id   6af97498941f56dd0702a6c918e247f1
#
_cell.length_a   1.000
_cell.length_b   1.000
_cell.length_c   1.000
_cell.angle_alpha   90.00
_cell.angle_beta   90.00
_cell.angle_gamma   90.00
#
_symmetry.space_group_name_H-M   'P 1'
#
loop_
_entity.id
_entity.type
_entity.pdbx_description
1 polymer ?
#
loop_
_entity_poly.entity_id
_entity_poly.type
_entity_poly.pdbx_seq_one_letter_code
_entity_poly.pdbx_strand_id
1 'polypeptide(L)'
;MDIIQIITQELNVEKWQVEAAVSLIDEGNTIPFISRYRKEATGALNDEQLRTLFERLTYLRNLEDKKKQVLSSIEEQGKLTEELKKQILEAQTLVVVEDLYRPYRPKRRTRATIAKEKGLEGLANIVLLQMTENSIEKEAEAFVSEEKEVKNVKEAIAGAMDIVAESISDEADYRIRIREMTMKKGMLVSVAKKPEETTVYEMYYDHEEPVSKVAGHRVLAINRGEKEKILTVKISAPEEDILRYLEKQVITKENENTRPVLKAAVEDSYRRLIAPAIEREIRNDLTEKAEDGAIKVFKKNLEQLLMQPPIVGQVVLGWDPAFRTGCKLAVVDVTGKVLDTTVIYPTAPTTPAKIAAAKETLKEMIEKYNITLFSVGNGTASRESEQVIVELLKEIPQKVQYVITNEAGASVYSASKLATEEFPNFDVGQRSAASIARRLQDPLAELVKIDPKSIGVGQYQHDMNQKKLGEALSGVVEDCVNKVGVDLNTASVSLLEYVSGISKAIAKNIVVYREENGEFKDRKELLKVAKLGPKAFEQCAGFLRIRGGKNPLDATSVHPESYPAAEKFLESMGMKPEDIFNGQQVYFVKDYAQQAEKLGVGEMTLRDIVKELTKPGRDPREEMPKPILRTDVLDMKDLKEGMVLKGTVRNVIDFGAFVDIGVHQDGLVHISQMTERYIKHPLEAVSVGDVVDVMVLGVDMKKKRISLTMKGIK
;
A
#
# COMPACT_ATOMS: atom_id res chain seq x y z
N MET A 1 26.48 -2.08 -13.28
CA MET A 1 25.77 -2.93 -12.27
C MET A 1 24.98 -4.00 -13.02
N ASP A 2 25.03 -5.25 -12.59
CA ASP A 2 24.18 -6.32 -13.15
C ASP A 2 22.83 -6.33 -12.43
N ILE A 3 21.89 -5.59 -13.00
CA ILE A 3 20.53 -5.44 -12.46
C ILE A 3 19.82 -6.80 -12.33
N ILE A 4 19.98 -7.64 -13.34
CA ILE A 4 19.35 -8.98 -13.35
C ILE A 4 19.88 -9.83 -12.18
N GLN A 5 21.19 -9.82 -11.97
CA GLN A 5 21.80 -10.58 -10.87
C GLN A 5 21.33 -10.10 -9.48
N ILE A 6 21.19 -8.78 -9.30
CA ILE A 6 20.71 -8.20 -8.04
C ILE A 6 19.28 -8.65 -7.76
N ILE A 7 18.38 -8.50 -8.74
CA ILE A 7 16.98 -8.89 -8.60
C ILE A 7 16.84 -10.39 -8.37
N THR A 8 17.64 -11.21 -9.06
CA THR A 8 17.71 -12.67 -8.87
C THR A 8 18.00 -13.04 -7.40
N GLN A 9 18.99 -12.39 -6.81
CA GLN A 9 19.35 -12.63 -5.41
C GLN A 9 18.29 -12.13 -4.42
N GLU A 10 17.76 -10.93 -4.65
CA GLU A 10 16.76 -10.32 -3.77
C GLU A 10 15.44 -11.09 -3.75
N LEU A 11 14.98 -11.60 -4.88
CA LEU A 11 13.75 -12.39 -5.00
C LEU A 11 13.95 -13.88 -4.72
N ASN A 12 15.20 -14.34 -4.61
CA ASN A 12 15.55 -15.75 -4.44
C ASN A 12 14.89 -16.64 -5.51
N VAL A 13 15.05 -16.26 -6.76
CA VAL A 13 14.56 -16.98 -7.95
C VAL A 13 15.72 -17.25 -8.91
N GLU A 14 15.47 -18.01 -9.98
CA GLU A 14 16.50 -18.29 -10.98
C GLU A 14 16.70 -17.09 -11.94
N LYS A 15 17.94 -16.93 -12.42
CA LYS A 15 18.31 -15.82 -13.30
C LYS A 15 17.45 -15.76 -14.57
N TRP A 16 17.19 -16.91 -15.20
CA TRP A 16 16.38 -16.99 -16.41
C TRP A 16 14.93 -16.50 -16.20
N GLN A 17 14.38 -16.70 -15.00
CA GLN A 17 13.04 -16.20 -14.67
C GLN A 17 13.00 -14.67 -14.65
N VAL A 18 14.02 -14.04 -14.09
CA VAL A 18 14.14 -12.58 -14.08
C VAL A 18 14.35 -12.04 -15.48
N GLU A 19 15.25 -12.64 -16.27
CA GLU A 19 15.49 -12.25 -17.65
C GLU A 19 14.21 -12.31 -18.49
N ALA A 20 13.46 -13.40 -18.40
CA ALA A 20 12.19 -13.58 -19.10
C ALA A 20 11.15 -12.55 -18.66
N ALA A 21 11.00 -12.33 -17.35
CA ALA A 21 10.04 -11.35 -16.83
C ALA A 21 10.37 -9.92 -17.26
N VAL A 22 11.64 -9.53 -17.21
CA VAL A 22 12.11 -8.20 -17.69
C VAL A 22 11.84 -8.02 -19.18
N SER A 23 12.13 -9.04 -20.00
CA SER A 23 11.84 -8.99 -21.45
C SER A 23 10.35 -8.80 -21.72
N LEU A 24 9.48 -9.56 -21.05
CA LEU A 24 8.04 -9.43 -21.20
C LEU A 24 7.51 -8.06 -20.75
N ILE A 25 8.06 -7.49 -19.67
CA ILE A 25 7.71 -6.15 -19.20
C ILE A 25 8.14 -5.10 -20.23
N ASP A 26 9.34 -5.21 -20.76
CA ASP A 26 9.87 -4.27 -21.74
C ASP A 26 9.11 -4.34 -23.08
N GLU A 27 8.52 -5.48 -23.41
CA GLU A 27 7.60 -5.66 -24.54
C GLU A 27 6.20 -5.05 -24.30
N GLY A 28 5.97 -4.49 -23.10
CA GLY A 28 4.71 -3.83 -22.73
C GLY A 28 3.60 -4.79 -22.28
N ASN A 29 3.95 -6.00 -21.83
CA ASN A 29 2.97 -6.88 -21.21
C ASN A 29 2.66 -6.43 -19.80
N THR A 30 1.40 -6.56 -19.39
CA THR A 30 0.95 -6.22 -18.04
C THR A 30 1.30 -7.33 -17.04
N ILE A 31 1.42 -6.98 -15.77
CA ILE A 31 1.72 -7.96 -14.73
C ILE A 31 0.66 -9.06 -14.62
N PRO A 32 -0.66 -8.76 -14.61
CA PRO A 32 -1.68 -9.82 -14.58
C PRO A 32 -1.59 -10.76 -15.78
N PHE A 33 -1.31 -10.25 -16.97
CA PHE A 33 -1.15 -11.07 -18.17
C PHE A 33 0.08 -11.99 -18.07
N ILE A 34 1.21 -11.47 -17.62
CA ILE A 34 2.44 -12.27 -17.44
C ILE A 34 2.20 -13.39 -16.42
N SER A 35 1.65 -13.06 -15.25
CA SER A 35 1.43 -14.04 -14.18
C SER A 35 0.44 -15.13 -14.56
N ARG A 36 -0.56 -14.81 -15.38
CA ARG A 36 -1.60 -15.75 -15.77
C ARG A 36 -1.28 -16.55 -17.04
N TYR A 37 -0.78 -15.87 -18.07
CA TYR A 37 -0.66 -16.43 -19.43
C TYR A 37 0.77 -16.62 -19.93
N ARG A 38 1.79 -16.29 -19.12
CA ARG A 38 3.22 -16.46 -19.46
C ARG A 38 3.99 -17.23 -18.37
N LYS A 39 3.30 -18.15 -17.68
CA LYS A 39 3.88 -18.99 -16.61
C LYS A 39 5.04 -19.84 -17.10
N GLU A 40 4.94 -20.43 -18.29
CA GLU A 40 6.02 -21.24 -18.86
C GLU A 40 7.28 -20.40 -19.07
N ALA A 41 7.15 -19.16 -19.54
CA ALA A 41 8.28 -18.28 -19.81
C ALA A 41 8.96 -17.80 -18.51
N THR A 42 8.19 -17.59 -17.43
CA THR A 42 8.69 -17.01 -16.17
C THR A 42 8.89 -18.03 -15.04
N GLY A 43 8.60 -19.32 -15.30
CA GLY A 43 8.63 -20.32 -14.23
C GLY A 43 7.59 -20.06 -13.14
N ALA A 44 6.40 -19.58 -13.55
CA ALA A 44 5.25 -19.30 -12.71
C ALA A 44 5.48 -18.24 -11.60
N LEU A 45 6.23 -17.19 -11.91
CA LEU A 45 6.28 -16.01 -11.03
C LEU A 45 4.87 -15.45 -10.83
N ASN A 46 4.49 -15.25 -9.57
CA ASN A 46 3.17 -14.72 -9.22
C ASN A 46 3.10 -13.19 -9.28
N ASP A 47 1.91 -12.62 -9.11
CA ASP A 47 1.67 -11.18 -9.18
C ASP A 47 2.55 -10.40 -8.19
N GLU A 48 2.69 -10.87 -6.95
CA GLU A 48 3.50 -10.21 -5.92
C GLU A 48 4.98 -10.18 -6.30
N GLN A 49 5.52 -11.31 -6.77
CA GLN A 49 6.91 -11.41 -7.23
C GLN A 49 7.15 -10.50 -8.44
N LEU A 50 6.25 -10.48 -9.42
CA LEU A 50 6.35 -9.65 -10.61
C LEU A 50 6.25 -8.16 -10.29
N ARG A 51 5.39 -7.76 -9.37
CA ARG A 51 5.29 -6.35 -8.92
C ARG A 51 6.55 -5.93 -8.18
N THR A 52 7.05 -6.76 -7.28
CA THR A 52 8.32 -6.49 -6.57
C THR A 52 9.48 -6.38 -7.56
N LEU A 53 9.54 -7.28 -8.55
CA LEU A 53 10.53 -7.23 -9.62
C LEU A 53 10.44 -5.90 -10.40
N PHE A 54 9.25 -5.51 -10.80
CA PHE A 54 9.02 -4.27 -11.56
C PHE A 54 9.42 -3.02 -10.78
N GLU A 55 9.04 -2.93 -9.50
CA GLU A 55 9.42 -1.83 -8.61
C GLU A 55 10.95 -1.76 -8.48
N ARG A 56 11.58 -2.92 -8.25
CA ARG A 56 13.02 -3.00 -8.08
C ARG A 56 13.79 -2.70 -9.38
N LEU A 57 13.31 -3.20 -10.50
CA LEU A 57 13.85 -2.90 -11.83
C LEU A 57 13.82 -1.40 -12.13
N THR A 58 12.69 -0.76 -11.83
CA THR A 58 12.53 0.69 -12.01
C THR A 58 13.51 1.47 -11.13
N TYR A 59 13.65 1.08 -9.85
CA TYR A 59 14.62 1.72 -8.94
C TYR A 59 16.05 1.57 -9.44
N LEU A 60 16.47 0.37 -9.81
CA LEU A 60 17.85 0.10 -10.25
C LEU A 60 18.18 0.79 -11.59
N ARG A 61 17.22 0.85 -12.52
CA ARG A 61 17.38 1.62 -13.77
C ARG A 61 17.55 3.11 -13.49
N ASN A 62 16.74 3.68 -12.59
CA ASN A 62 16.86 5.07 -12.17
C ASN A 62 18.20 5.35 -11.49
N LEU A 63 18.71 4.41 -10.68
CA LEU A 63 20.02 4.50 -10.06
C LEU A 63 21.15 4.51 -11.11
N GLU A 64 21.10 3.64 -12.12
CA GLU A 64 22.09 3.60 -13.19
C GLU A 64 22.05 4.88 -14.06
N ASP A 65 20.86 5.41 -14.33
CA ASP A 65 20.72 6.68 -15.06
C ASP A 65 21.27 7.85 -14.24
N LYS A 66 21.04 7.85 -12.93
CA LYS A 66 21.65 8.85 -12.03
C LYS A 66 23.17 8.77 -12.02
N LYS A 67 23.74 7.55 -11.96
CA LYS A 67 25.19 7.36 -12.06
C LYS A 67 25.76 7.94 -13.34
N LYS A 68 25.12 7.66 -14.49
CA LYS A 68 25.54 8.23 -15.79
C LYS A 68 25.52 9.75 -15.79
N GLN A 69 24.45 10.38 -15.25
CA GLN A 69 24.34 11.82 -15.15
C GLN A 69 25.45 12.42 -14.26
N VAL A 70 25.73 11.77 -13.12
CA VAL A 70 26.77 12.21 -12.19
C VAL A 70 28.14 12.09 -12.84
N LEU A 71 28.46 10.99 -13.48
CA LEU A 71 29.72 10.77 -14.19
C LEU A 71 29.93 11.82 -15.30
N SER A 72 28.93 12.08 -16.13
CA SER A 72 28.98 13.13 -17.16
C SER A 72 29.25 14.51 -16.57
N SER A 73 28.53 14.86 -15.49
CA SER A 73 28.68 16.15 -14.83
C SER A 73 30.09 16.37 -14.21
N ILE A 74 30.70 15.32 -13.66
CA ILE A 74 32.06 15.39 -13.10
C ILE A 74 33.10 15.42 -14.23
N GLU A 75 32.89 14.67 -15.30
CA GLU A 75 33.76 14.64 -16.47
C GLU A 75 33.81 16.00 -17.17
N GLU A 76 32.66 16.66 -17.36
CA GLU A 76 32.55 18.03 -17.91
C GLU A 76 33.34 19.06 -17.09
N GLN A 77 33.49 18.82 -15.77
CA GLN A 77 34.30 19.63 -14.89
C GLN A 77 35.81 19.30 -14.94
N GLY A 78 36.18 18.25 -15.72
CA GLY A 78 37.58 17.77 -15.80
C GLY A 78 38.13 17.21 -14.49
N LYS A 79 37.23 16.72 -13.60
CA LYS A 79 37.57 16.23 -12.25
C LYS A 79 37.34 14.74 -12.05
N LEU A 80 36.92 14.01 -13.09
CA LEU A 80 36.68 12.59 -13.00
C LEU A 80 37.98 11.80 -12.98
N THR A 81 38.24 11.09 -11.90
CA THR A 81 39.37 10.16 -11.76
C THR A 81 38.87 8.73 -11.94
N GLU A 82 39.76 7.80 -12.29
CA GLU A 82 39.37 6.37 -12.45
C GLU A 82 38.89 5.77 -11.12
N GLU A 83 39.48 6.18 -9.98
CA GLU A 83 39.05 5.74 -8.65
C GLU A 83 37.62 6.19 -8.34
N LEU A 84 37.32 7.49 -8.54
CA LEU A 84 36.00 8.06 -8.32
C LEU A 84 34.95 7.41 -9.25
N LYS A 85 35.32 7.21 -10.52
CA LYS A 85 34.47 6.52 -11.49
C LYS A 85 34.10 5.12 -11.02
N LYS A 86 35.10 4.37 -10.53
CA LYS A 86 34.90 3.03 -9.97
C LYS A 86 33.96 3.06 -8.76
N GLN A 87 34.19 3.96 -7.80
CA GLN A 87 33.33 4.13 -6.62
C GLN A 87 31.86 4.44 -6.99
N ILE A 88 31.63 5.35 -7.95
CA ILE A 88 30.28 5.67 -8.42
C ILE A 88 29.63 4.48 -9.10
N LEU A 89 30.34 3.74 -9.95
CA LEU A 89 29.81 2.56 -10.62
C LEU A 89 29.46 1.41 -9.63
N GLU A 90 30.26 1.26 -8.59
CA GLU A 90 30.05 0.21 -7.55
C GLU A 90 28.99 0.61 -6.50
N ALA A 91 28.58 1.89 -6.41
CA ALA A 91 27.59 2.34 -5.44
C ALA A 91 26.26 1.57 -5.59
N GLN A 92 25.72 1.08 -4.45
CA GLN A 92 24.53 0.25 -4.40
C GLN A 92 23.25 1.06 -4.13
N THR A 93 23.39 2.30 -3.70
CA THR A 93 22.26 3.16 -3.33
C THR A 93 22.42 4.57 -3.85
N LEU A 94 21.31 5.26 -4.05
CA LEU A 94 21.28 6.66 -4.46
C LEU A 94 22.01 7.57 -3.45
N VAL A 95 21.91 7.26 -2.15
CA VAL A 95 22.54 8.04 -1.09
C VAL A 95 24.07 8.04 -1.23
N VAL A 96 24.67 6.89 -1.53
CA VAL A 96 26.12 6.78 -1.75
C VAL A 96 26.53 7.54 -3.00
N VAL A 97 25.76 7.45 -4.09
CA VAL A 97 26.02 8.24 -5.32
C VAL A 97 25.97 9.74 -5.03
N GLU A 98 25.00 10.20 -4.25
CA GLU A 98 24.89 11.62 -3.86
C GLU A 98 26.05 12.07 -2.95
N ASP A 99 26.52 11.20 -2.04
CA ASP A 99 27.68 11.50 -1.22
C ASP A 99 28.96 11.66 -2.07
N LEU A 100 29.19 10.78 -3.03
CA LEU A 100 30.31 10.85 -3.97
C LEU A 100 30.24 12.06 -4.90
N TYR A 101 29.04 12.46 -5.30
CA TYR A 101 28.80 13.64 -6.15
C TYR A 101 28.89 14.96 -5.42
N ARG A 102 28.72 14.96 -4.09
CA ARG A 102 28.60 16.17 -3.26
C ARG A 102 29.70 17.21 -3.45
N PRO A 103 31.00 16.86 -3.54
CA PRO A 103 32.09 17.83 -3.77
C PRO A 103 31.96 18.52 -5.13
N TYR A 104 31.35 17.88 -6.12
CA TYR A 104 31.29 18.33 -7.52
C TYR A 104 29.96 18.98 -7.89
N ARG A 105 28.96 18.83 -7.01
CA ARG A 105 27.62 19.39 -7.23
C ARG A 105 27.66 20.92 -7.15
N PRO A 106 27.05 21.63 -8.12
CA PRO A 106 26.90 23.09 -8.01
C PRO A 106 26.23 23.46 -6.70
N LYS A 107 26.93 24.20 -5.86
CA LYS A 107 26.45 24.65 -4.55
C LYS A 107 25.89 26.06 -4.64
N ARG A 108 24.90 26.37 -3.83
CA ARG A 108 24.53 27.76 -3.52
C ARG A 108 25.69 28.42 -2.77
N ARG A 109 25.73 29.76 -2.78
CA ARG A 109 26.73 30.51 -2.06
C ARG A 109 26.79 30.15 -0.57
N THR A 110 27.83 29.42 -0.18
CA THR A 110 28.06 28.93 1.19
C THR A 110 29.04 29.83 1.92
N ARG A 111 29.21 29.66 3.26
CA ARG A 111 30.28 30.36 4.02
C ARG A 111 31.67 30.06 3.46
N ALA A 112 31.91 28.79 3.08
CA ALA A 112 33.19 28.40 2.47
C ALA A 112 33.37 29.03 1.09
N THR A 113 32.35 29.15 0.26
CA THR A 113 32.40 29.83 -1.04
C THR A 113 32.77 31.30 -0.84
N ILE A 114 32.11 31.97 0.11
CA ILE A 114 32.44 33.38 0.47
C ILE A 114 33.88 33.51 0.94
N ALA A 115 34.33 32.58 1.78
CA ALA A 115 35.73 32.61 2.26
C ALA A 115 36.76 32.40 1.13
N LYS A 116 36.42 31.52 0.14
CA LYS A 116 37.25 31.33 -1.07
C LYS A 116 37.30 32.60 -1.94
N GLU A 117 36.14 33.25 -2.14
CA GLU A 117 36.06 34.54 -2.84
C GLU A 117 36.95 35.61 -2.16
N LYS A 118 37.06 35.58 -0.85
CA LYS A 118 37.93 36.43 -0.05
C LYS A 118 39.42 36.02 -0.08
N GLY A 119 39.77 34.98 -0.82
CA GLY A 119 41.14 34.50 -0.98
C GLY A 119 41.69 33.69 0.19
N LEU A 120 40.83 33.16 1.08
CA LEU A 120 41.25 32.45 2.29
C LEU A 120 41.56 30.96 2.06
N GLU A 121 41.44 30.47 0.82
CA GLU A 121 41.78 29.09 0.48
C GLU A 121 43.25 28.74 0.77
N GLY A 122 44.14 29.67 0.56
CA GLY A 122 45.57 29.51 0.89
C GLY A 122 45.80 29.26 2.38
N LEU A 123 45.12 29.99 3.27
CA LEU A 123 45.18 29.76 4.70
C LEU A 123 44.58 28.41 5.11
N ALA A 124 43.45 28.05 4.52
CA ALA A 124 42.85 26.75 4.75
C ALA A 124 43.79 25.61 4.35
N ASN A 125 44.52 25.73 3.24
CA ASN A 125 45.52 24.76 2.81
C ASN A 125 46.71 24.66 3.77
N ILE A 126 47.16 25.76 4.32
CA ILE A 126 48.23 25.76 5.36
C ILE A 126 47.76 24.94 6.57
N VAL A 127 46.53 25.14 7.03
CA VAL A 127 45.95 24.40 8.15
C VAL A 127 45.86 22.90 7.82
N LEU A 128 45.39 22.54 6.62
CA LEU A 128 45.22 21.14 6.19
C LEU A 128 46.52 20.40 5.97
N LEU A 129 47.59 21.08 5.53
CA LEU A 129 48.92 20.49 5.35
C LEU A 129 49.59 20.10 6.67
N GLN A 130 49.24 20.77 7.77
CA GLN A 130 49.73 20.49 9.11
C GLN A 130 51.27 20.51 9.21
N MET A 131 51.92 21.45 8.52
CA MET A 131 53.39 21.51 8.42
C MET A 131 53.96 22.86 8.82
N THR A 132 53.12 23.85 9.14
CA THR A 132 53.60 25.19 9.49
C THR A 132 54.32 25.21 10.86
N GLU A 133 55.43 25.93 10.93
CA GLU A 133 56.17 26.22 12.18
C GLU A 133 55.65 27.47 12.87
N ASN A 134 54.85 28.29 12.16
CA ASN A 134 54.27 29.53 12.69
C ASN A 134 52.92 29.24 13.36
N SER A 135 52.52 30.10 14.28
CA SER A 135 51.13 30.09 14.77
C SER A 135 50.18 30.44 13.65
N ILE A 136 48.94 29.91 13.73
CA ILE A 136 47.91 30.17 12.68
C ILE A 136 47.56 31.66 12.61
N GLU A 137 47.62 32.38 13.73
CA GLU A 137 47.45 33.84 13.78
C GLU A 137 48.47 34.55 12.92
N LYS A 138 49.74 34.14 13.00
CA LYS A 138 50.82 34.71 12.20
C LYS A 138 50.66 34.37 10.70
N GLU A 139 50.28 33.15 10.37
CA GLU A 139 49.97 32.79 8.98
C GLU A 139 48.79 33.59 8.43
N ALA A 140 47.77 33.84 9.26
CA ALA A 140 46.56 34.55 8.87
C ALA A 140 46.81 36.06 8.62
N GLU A 141 47.86 36.66 9.19
CA GLU A 141 48.21 38.07 8.92
C GLU A 141 48.40 38.35 7.42
N ALA A 142 48.97 37.41 6.68
CA ALA A 142 49.17 37.51 5.22
C ALA A 142 47.87 37.54 4.41
N PHE A 143 46.75 37.14 4.99
CA PHE A 143 45.44 37.05 4.32
C PHE A 143 44.47 38.15 4.74
N VAL A 144 44.89 39.06 5.63
CA VAL A 144 44.13 40.26 6.00
C VAL A 144 44.21 41.26 4.83
N SER A 145 43.07 41.68 4.29
CA SER A 145 42.97 42.57 3.14
C SER A 145 41.67 43.34 3.15
N GLU A 146 41.73 44.66 3.16
CA GLU A 146 40.54 45.51 3.03
C GLU A 146 39.86 45.33 1.66
N GLU A 147 40.65 45.15 0.60
CA GLU A 147 40.15 44.91 -0.77
C GLU A 147 39.32 43.67 -0.86
N LYS A 148 39.68 42.64 -0.13
CA LYS A 148 38.98 41.33 -0.08
C LYS A 148 38.00 41.25 1.10
N GLU A 149 37.72 42.34 1.77
CA GLU A 149 36.80 42.41 2.92
C GLU A 149 37.20 41.49 4.08
N VAL A 150 38.47 41.23 4.31
CA VAL A 150 39.01 40.51 5.47
C VAL A 150 39.64 41.52 6.43
N LYS A 151 38.90 41.89 7.47
CA LYS A 151 39.27 43.05 8.34
C LYS A 151 40.36 42.74 9.36
N ASN A 152 40.46 41.49 9.77
CA ASN A 152 41.36 41.08 10.84
C ASN A 152 41.72 39.60 10.77
N VAL A 153 42.70 39.19 11.56
CA VAL A 153 43.18 37.81 11.68
C VAL A 153 42.07 36.83 12.09
N LYS A 154 41.16 37.26 12.98
CA LYS A 154 40.04 36.38 13.41
C LYS A 154 39.10 36.06 12.26
N GLU A 155 38.77 37.02 11.42
CA GLU A 155 37.95 36.81 10.23
C GLU A 155 38.64 35.89 9.21
N ALA A 156 39.96 36.05 9.04
CA ALA A 156 40.74 35.18 8.17
C ALA A 156 40.72 33.73 8.66
N ILE A 157 40.97 33.51 9.94
CA ILE A 157 40.93 32.17 10.54
C ILE A 157 39.50 31.56 10.45
N ALA A 158 38.47 32.34 10.77
CA ALA A 158 37.08 31.86 10.68
C ALA A 158 36.70 31.43 9.26
N GLY A 159 37.09 32.21 8.25
CA GLY A 159 36.87 31.86 6.85
C GLY A 159 37.65 30.63 6.41
N ALA A 160 38.91 30.50 6.83
CA ALA A 160 39.70 29.29 6.59
C ALA A 160 39.07 28.05 7.24
N MET A 161 38.56 28.18 8.46
CA MET A 161 37.84 27.14 9.17
C MET A 161 36.54 26.73 8.42
N ASP A 162 35.80 27.70 7.88
CA ASP A 162 34.60 27.41 7.09
C ASP A 162 34.94 26.56 5.84
N ILE A 163 36.07 26.85 5.18
CA ILE A 163 36.56 26.08 4.03
C ILE A 163 36.96 24.67 4.47
N VAL A 164 37.71 24.53 5.56
CA VAL A 164 38.12 23.21 6.11
C VAL A 164 36.90 22.40 6.55
N ALA A 165 35.95 23.00 7.26
CA ALA A 165 34.75 22.35 7.71
C ALA A 165 33.89 21.84 6.54
N GLU A 166 33.75 22.62 5.47
CA GLU A 166 33.03 22.17 4.27
C GLU A 166 33.75 21.02 3.57
N SER A 167 35.08 21.06 3.46
CA SER A 167 35.86 19.99 2.84
C SER A 167 35.71 18.67 3.61
N ILE A 168 35.72 18.71 4.95
CA ILE A 168 35.46 17.53 5.81
C ILE A 168 34.05 17.02 5.58
N SER A 169 33.05 17.91 5.51
CA SER A 169 31.65 17.51 5.32
C SER A 169 31.38 16.95 3.93
N ASP A 170 32.20 17.25 2.94
CA ASP A 170 32.07 16.77 1.57
C ASP A 170 32.74 15.41 1.35
N GLU A 171 33.54 14.93 2.30
CA GLU A 171 34.23 13.65 2.20
C GLU A 171 33.22 12.51 2.34
N ALA A 172 33.05 11.74 1.25
CA ALA A 172 32.04 10.68 1.17
C ALA A 172 32.29 9.57 2.21
N ASP A 173 33.53 9.15 2.39
CA ASP A 173 33.89 8.07 3.33
C ASP A 173 33.54 8.45 4.77
N TYR A 174 33.73 9.72 5.16
CA TYR A 174 33.33 10.19 6.48
C TYR A 174 31.83 10.15 6.67
N ARG A 175 31.07 10.57 5.67
CA ARG A 175 29.59 10.56 5.73
C ARG A 175 29.05 9.14 5.82
N ILE A 176 29.56 8.24 4.98
CA ILE A 176 29.16 6.82 4.99
C ILE A 176 29.42 6.22 6.39
N ARG A 177 30.62 6.43 6.92
CA ARG A 177 31.00 5.88 8.23
C ARG A 177 30.18 6.47 9.37
N ILE A 178 29.97 7.78 9.38
CA ILE A 178 29.15 8.45 10.42
C ILE A 178 27.69 7.98 10.37
N ARG A 179 27.15 7.79 9.17
CA ARG A 179 25.79 7.24 8.99
C ARG A 179 25.71 5.83 9.57
N GLU A 180 26.67 4.97 9.29
CA GLU A 180 26.74 3.62 9.86
C GLU A 180 26.83 3.64 11.40
N MET A 181 27.67 4.49 11.95
CA MET A 181 27.82 4.64 13.41
C MET A 181 26.50 5.10 14.04
N THR A 182 25.83 6.07 13.43
CA THR A 182 24.57 6.62 13.92
C THR A 182 23.42 5.59 13.78
N MET A 183 23.35 4.86 12.69
CA MET A 183 22.38 3.77 12.51
C MET A 183 22.55 2.67 13.55
N LYS A 184 23.80 2.32 13.89
CA LYS A 184 24.11 1.22 14.79
C LYS A 184 23.94 1.60 16.27
N LYS A 185 24.38 2.79 16.67
CA LYS A 185 24.44 3.23 18.07
C LYS A 185 23.50 4.40 18.43
N GLY A 186 22.90 5.04 17.43
CA GLY A 186 22.02 6.18 17.64
C GLY A 186 20.69 5.79 18.26
N MET A 187 20.07 6.75 18.93
CA MET A 187 18.77 6.62 19.58
C MET A 187 17.76 7.57 18.94
N LEU A 188 16.57 7.06 18.65
CA LEU A 188 15.41 7.89 18.32
C LEU A 188 14.83 8.41 19.63
N VAL A 189 14.83 9.73 19.79
CA VAL A 189 14.36 10.40 21.02
C VAL A 189 13.14 11.25 20.68
N SER A 190 12.08 11.09 21.46
CA SER A 190 10.85 11.87 21.36
C SER A 190 10.50 12.46 22.71
N VAL A 191 10.21 13.75 22.75
CA VAL A 191 9.80 14.47 23.96
C VAL A 191 8.58 15.34 23.69
N ALA A 192 7.69 15.45 24.69
CA ALA A 192 6.54 16.34 24.59
C ALA A 192 6.95 17.80 24.61
N LYS A 193 6.28 18.63 23.80
CA LYS A 193 6.41 20.08 23.89
C LYS A 193 5.70 20.66 25.11
N LYS A 194 4.60 20.00 25.51
CA LYS A 194 3.79 20.37 26.65
C LYS A 194 3.41 19.11 27.42
N PRO A 195 4.26 18.67 28.36
CA PRO A 195 4.04 17.40 29.08
C PRO A 195 2.78 17.36 29.94
N GLU A 196 2.22 18.51 30.27
CA GLU A 196 1.01 18.66 31.09
C GLU A 196 -0.28 18.39 30.30
N GLU A 197 -0.26 18.42 28.98
CA GLU A 197 -1.42 18.14 28.13
C GLU A 197 -1.55 16.65 27.86
N THR A 198 -2.71 16.04 28.19
CA THR A 198 -3.02 14.65 27.88
C THR A 198 -3.39 14.49 26.41
N THR A 199 -2.65 13.66 25.67
CA THR A 199 -2.93 13.37 24.26
C THR A 199 -2.78 11.87 23.98
N VAL A 200 -3.14 11.46 22.77
CA VAL A 200 -2.93 10.07 22.30
C VAL A 200 -1.45 9.68 22.16
N TYR A 201 -0.53 10.65 22.28
CA TYR A 201 0.91 10.45 22.17
C TYR A 201 1.64 10.37 23.52
N GLU A 202 0.94 10.26 24.64
CA GLU A 202 1.55 10.21 26.01
C GLU A 202 2.67 9.18 26.12
N MET A 203 2.55 8.04 25.47
CA MET A 203 3.58 7.00 25.46
C MET A 203 4.89 7.42 24.79
N TYR A 204 4.90 8.55 24.05
CA TYR A 204 6.06 9.10 23.37
C TYR A 204 6.54 10.42 23.95
N TYR A 205 6.02 10.84 25.13
CA TYR A 205 6.38 12.12 25.77
C TYR A 205 7.80 12.15 26.33
N ASP A 206 8.29 10.98 26.74
CA ASP A 206 9.68 10.75 27.14
C ASP A 206 10.06 9.34 26.67
N HIS A 207 10.38 9.27 25.37
CA HIS A 207 10.62 8.00 24.70
C HIS A 207 11.97 7.98 24.04
N GLU A 208 12.74 6.94 24.31
CA GLU A 208 14.05 6.70 23.70
C GLU A 208 14.18 5.24 23.27
N GLU A 209 14.61 5.03 22.04
CA GLU A 209 14.69 3.69 21.45
C GLU A 209 15.83 3.61 20.44
N PRO A 210 16.61 2.50 20.37
CA PRO A 210 17.65 2.35 19.36
C PRO A 210 17.12 2.49 17.93
N VAL A 211 17.74 3.32 17.11
CA VAL A 211 17.39 3.52 15.70
C VAL A 211 17.31 2.18 14.95
N SER A 212 18.23 1.25 15.24
CA SER A 212 18.30 -0.06 14.59
C SER A 212 17.17 -1.02 14.96
N LYS A 213 16.35 -0.71 15.99
CA LYS A 213 15.31 -1.60 16.53
C LYS A 213 13.92 -0.99 16.52
N VAL A 214 13.78 0.28 16.14
CA VAL A 214 12.48 0.96 16.18
C VAL A 214 11.49 0.30 15.23
N ALA A 215 10.29 0.01 15.74
CA ALA A 215 9.22 -0.57 14.93
C ALA A 215 8.55 0.47 14.03
N GLY A 216 8.17 0.09 12.81
CA GLY A 216 7.60 1.00 11.82
C GLY A 216 6.37 1.76 12.30
N HIS A 217 5.44 1.11 13.00
CA HIS A 217 4.25 1.77 13.53
C HIS A 217 4.58 2.87 14.56
N ARG A 218 5.67 2.73 15.33
CA ARG A 218 6.13 3.77 16.24
C ARG A 218 6.73 4.94 15.49
N VAL A 219 7.50 4.68 14.43
CA VAL A 219 8.02 5.74 13.55
C VAL A 219 6.88 6.58 13.00
N LEU A 220 5.83 5.94 12.47
CA LEU A 220 4.66 6.64 11.91
C LEU A 220 3.88 7.42 12.99
N ALA A 221 3.69 6.84 14.17
CA ALA A 221 3.05 7.52 15.30
C ALA A 221 3.83 8.77 15.74
N ILE A 222 5.14 8.63 15.94
CA ILE A 222 6.04 9.71 16.35
C ILE A 222 6.08 10.81 15.28
N ASN A 223 6.14 10.45 13.99
CA ASN A 223 6.11 11.41 12.90
C ASN A 223 4.80 12.21 12.86
N ARG A 224 3.66 11.57 13.11
CA ARG A 224 2.36 12.25 13.23
C ARG A 224 2.35 13.21 14.42
N GLY A 225 2.80 12.77 15.60
CA GLY A 225 2.90 13.62 16.78
C GLY A 225 3.80 14.84 16.60
N GLU A 226 4.89 14.69 15.84
CA GLU A 226 5.77 15.80 15.46
C GLU A 226 5.08 16.76 14.48
N LYS A 227 4.40 16.24 13.45
CA LYS A 227 3.61 17.01 12.48
C LYS A 227 2.48 17.81 13.14
N GLU A 228 1.84 17.23 14.13
CA GLU A 228 0.81 17.89 14.96
C GLU A 228 1.39 18.84 16.00
N LYS A 229 2.72 18.99 16.07
CA LYS A 229 3.46 19.87 16.99
C LYS A 229 3.32 19.52 18.47
N ILE A 230 2.94 18.27 18.76
CA ILE A 230 2.86 17.73 20.13
C ILE A 230 4.23 17.23 20.58
N LEU A 231 4.95 16.57 19.69
CA LEU A 231 6.28 16.01 19.97
C LEU A 231 7.41 16.86 19.33
N THR A 232 8.58 16.76 19.95
CA THR A 232 9.87 17.13 19.33
C THR A 232 10.68 15.84 19.20
N VAL A 233 11.20 15.59 18.00
CA VAL A 233 11.85 14.32 17.67
C VAL A 233 13.25 14.58 17.12
N LYS A 234 14.21 13.78 17.58
CA LYS A 234 15.61 13.85 17.12
C LYS A 234 16.27 12.48 17.11
N ILE A 235 17.35 12.37 16.37
CA ILE A 235 18.29 11.26 16.49
C ILE A 235 19.45 11.69 17.38
N SER A 236 19.60 11.03 18.52
CA SER A 236 20.77 11.19 19.39
C SER A 236 21.88 10.28 18.86
N ALA A 237 22.88 10.88 18.20
CA ALA A 237 24.02 10.18 17.64
C ALA A 237 25.12 9.94 18.70
N PRO A 238 26.02 8.97 18.51
CA PRO A 238 27.19 8.75 19.38
C PRO A 238 28.27 9.82 19.07
N GLU A 239 28.01 11.08 19.44
CA GLU A 239 28.78 12.25 19.06
C GLU A 239 30.26 12.14 19.44
N GLU A 240 30.57 11.69 20.64
CA GLU A 240 31.96 11.55 21.11
C GLU A 240 32.76 10.54 20.24
N ASP A 241 32.15 9.43 19.89
CA ASP A 241 32.80 8.42 19.04
C ASP A 241 33.01 8.97 17.62
N ILE A 242 32.03 9.73 17.12
CA ILE A 242 32.10 10.34 15.78
C ILE A 242 33.17 11.43 15.72
N LEU A 243 33.23 12.32 16.71
CA LEU A 243 34.26 13.36 16.77
C LEU A 243 35.65 12.75 16.90
N ARG A 244 35.81 11.73 17.74
CA ARG A 244 37.08 11.00 17.87
C ARG A 244 37.50 10.35 16.54
N TYR A 245 36.54 9.77 15.81
CA TYR A 245 36.79 9.20 14.49
C TYR A 245 37.27 10.29 13.51
N LEU A 246 36.55 11.41 13.39
CA LEU A 246 36.87 12.50 12.49
C LEU A 246 38.24 13.14 12.85
N GLU A 247 38.50 13.40 14.12
CA GLU A 247 39.79 13.92 14.59
C GLU A 247 40.93 13.00 14.13
N LYS A 248 40.78 11.67 14.28
CA LYS A 248 41.78 10.71 13.84
C LYS A 248 42.03 10.71 12.33
N GLN A 249 40.95 10.94 11.54
CA GLN A 249 41.09 11.01 10.08
C GLN A 249 41.69 12.32 9.59
N VAL A 250 41.32 13.44 10.21
CA VAL A 250 41.71 14.82 9.77
C VAL A 250 43.04 15.26 10.35
N ILE A 251 43.30 14.95 11.63
CA ILE A 251 44.55 15.34 12.31
C ILE A 251 45.56 14.21 12.17
N THR A 252 46.32 14.24 11.09
CA THR A 252 47.26 13.14 10.71
C THR A 252 48.71 13.40 11.15
N LYS A 253 49.04 14.62 11.55
CA LYS A 253 50.37 15.02 11.99
C LYS A 253 50.32 15.68 13.37
N GLU A 254 51.39 15.50 14.14
CA GLU A 254 51.56 16.23 15.40
C GLU A 254 52.06 17.64 15.10
N ASN A 255 51.15 18.60 15.12
CA ASN A 255 51.47 20.01 14.93
C ASN A 255 50.60 20.85 15.86
N GLU A 256 51.24 21.42 16.88
CA GLU A 256 50.55 22.19 17.92
C GLU A 256 49.89 23.48 17.38
N ASN A 257 50.40 24.02 16.27
CA ASN A 257 49.86 25.25 15.67
C ASN A 257 48.55 25.00 14.94
N THR A 258 48.40 23.87 14.24
CA THR A 258 47.23 23.56 13.42
C THR A 258 46.18 22.75 14.16
N ARG A 259 46.56 21.95 15.17
CA ARG A 259 45.70 21.02 15.89
C ARG A 259 44.45 21.68 16.51
N PRO A 260 44.57 22.84 17.23
CA PRO A 260 43.40 23.49 17.82
C PRO A 260 42.39 23.95 16.76
N VAL A 261 42.86 24.48 15.66
CA VAL A 261 42.02 24.98 14.55
C VAL A 261 41.36 23.83 13.82
N LEU A 262 42.08 22.71 13.56
CA LEU A 262 41.53 21.51 12.95
C LEU A 262 40.49 20.88 13.85
N LYS A 263 40.73 20.79 15.16
CA LYS A 263 39.76 20.26 16.10
C LYS A 263 38.46 21.05 16.10
N ALA A 264 38.58 22.39 16.15
CA ALA A 264 37.41 23.26 16.07
C ALA A 264 36.68 23.16 14.71
N ALA A 265 37.42 23.01 13.61
CA ALA A 265 36.82 22.79 12.28
C ALA A 265 36.11 21.45 12.18
N VAL A 266 36.63 20.36 12.76
CA VAL A 266 35.98 19.04 12.86
C VAL A 266 34.67 19.15 13.63
N GLU A 267 34.67 19.78 14.80
CA GLU A 267 33.47 19.99 15.60
C GLU A 267 32.40 20.79 14.84
N ASP A 268 32.78 21.89 14.20
CA ASP A 268 31.89 22.72 13.40
C ASP A 268 31.34 21.98 12.19
N SER A 269 32.21 21.24 11.46
CA SER A 269 31.81 20.43 10.33
C SER A 269 30.77 19.39 10.73
N TYR A 270 31.01 18.69 11.82
CA TYR A 270 30.07 17.69 12.30
C TYR A 270 28.76 18.32 12.76
N ARG A 271 28.77 19.21 13.70
CA ARG A 271 27.55 19.77 14.32
C ARG A 271 26.72 20.61 13.36
N ARG A 272 27.34 21.40 12.50
CA ARG A 272 26.64 22.32 11.59
C ARG A 272 26.28 21.69 10.24
N LEU A 273 27.16 20.87 9.68
CA LEU A 273 27.02 20.40 8.29
C LEU A 273 26.65 18.90 8.19
N ILE A 274 27.31 18.03 8.96
CA ILE A 274 27.14 16.57 8.82
C ILE A 274 25.93 16.07 9.64
N ALA A 275 25.90 16.36 10.94
CA ALA A 275 24.89 15.82 11.84
C ALA A 275 23.44 16.11 11.41
N PRO A 276 23.07 17.36 11.04
CA PRO A 276 21.71 17.66 10.60
C PRO A 276 21.33 16.97 9.28
N ALA A 277 22.30 16.73 8.41
CA ALA A 277 22.07 16.05 7.15
C ALA A 277 21.87 14.53 7.38
N ILE A 278 22.76 13.90 8.14
CA ILE A 278 22.66 12.46 8.49
C ILE A 278 21.40 12.18 9.29
N GLU A 279 21.02 13.05 10.22
CA GLU A 279 19.77 12.92 10.97
C GLU A 279 18.55 12.87 10.04
N ARG A 280 18.47 13.82 9.10
CA ARG A 280 17.38 13.82 8.08
C ARG A 280 17.39 12.57 7.23
N GLU A 281 18.56 12.13 6.77
CA GLU A 281 18.70 10.93 5.95
C GLU A 281 18.21 9.70 6.72
N ILE A 282 18.60 9.53 7.98
CA ILE A 282 18.16 8.43 8.83
C ILE A 282 16.65 8.51 9.12
N ARG A 283 16.13 9.72 9.44
CA ARG A 283 14.69 9.92 9.66
C ARG A 283 13.89 9.58 8.42
N ASN A 284 14.37 9.96 7.23
CA ASN A 284 13.74 9.60 5.95
C ASN A 284 13.80 8.09 5.69
N ASP A 285 14.94 7.45 5.92
CA ASP A 285 15.09 5.99 5.75
C ASP A 285 14.17 5.21 6.69
N LEU A 286 14.08 5.61 7.96
CA LEU A 286 13.15 5.03 8.92
C LEU A 286 11.70 5.20 8.49
N THR A 287 11.34 6.38 8.00
CA THR A 287 9.99 6.69 7.53
C THR A 287 9.65 5.86 6.28
N GLU A 288 10.55 5.79 5.31
CA GLU A 288 10.35 5.01 4.09
C GLU A 288 10.17 3.52 4.40
N LYS A 289 11.02 2.95 5.24
CA LYS A 289 10.89 1.56 5.69
C LYS A 289 9.58 1.30 6.45
N ALA A 290 9.17 2.25 7.30
CA ALA A 290 7.91 2.15 8.03
C ALA A 290 6.70 2.22 7.09
N GLU A 291 6.73 3.11 6.10
CA GLU A 291 5.71 3.22 5.07
C GLU A 291 5.63 1.95 4.22
N ASP A 292 6.76 1.38 3.81
CA ASP A 292 6.81 0.14 3.03
C ASP A 292 6.18 -1.03 3.79
N GLY A 293 6.52 -1.15 5.08
CA GLY A 293 5.92 -2.16 5.95
C GLY A 293 4.41 -1.98 6.10
N ALA A 294 3.95 -0.76 6.31
CA ALA A 294 2.53 -0.43 6.43
C ALA A 294 1.76 -0.65 5.11
N ILE A 295 2.32 -0.21 3.99
CA ILE A 295 1.70 -0.42 2.66
C ILE A 295 1.55 -1.91 2.35
N LYS A 296 2.52 -2.75 2.73
CA LYS A 296 2.40 -4.20 2.57
C LYS A 296 1.19 -4.77 3.31
N VAL A 297 0.95 -4.30 4.53
CA VAL A 297 -0.24 -4.68 5.31
C VAL A 297 -1.51 -4.13 4.65
N PHE A 298 -1.52 -2.88 4.21
CA PHE A 298 -2.68 -2.26 3.56
C PHE A 298 -3.06 -2.96 2.26
N LYS A 299 -2.08 -3.35 1.46
CA LYS A 299 -2.31 -4.18 0.26
C LYS A 299 -3.07 -5.45 0.62
N LYS A 300 -2.64 -6.15 1.66
CA LYS A 300 -3.29 -7.40 2.10
C LYS A 300 -4.70 -7.17 2.63
N ASN A 301 -4.88 -6.13 3.44
CA ASN A 301 -6.20 -5.75 3.96
C ASN A 301 -7.16 -5.38 2.82
N LEU A 302 -6.70 -4.62 1.83
CA LEU A 302 -7.50 -4.25 0.67
C LEU A 302 -7.87 -5.48 -0.18
N GLU A 303 -6.90 -6.37 -0.45
CA GLU A 303 -7.16 -7.62 -1.17
C GLU A 303 -8.27 -8.43 -0.51
N GLN A 304 -8.23 -8.58 0.81
CA GLN A 304 -9.24 -9.32 1.55
C GLN A 304 -10.63 -8.66 1.47
N LEU A 305 -10.70 -7.33 1.51
CA LEU A 305 -11.97 -6.61 1.34
C LEU A 305 -12.56 -6.80 -0.06
N LEU A 306 -11.72 -6.69 -1.10
CA LEU A 306 -12.13 -6.84 -2.49
C LEU A 306 -12.53 -8.27 -2.85
N MET A 307 -11.87 -9.24 -2.23
CA MET A 307 -12.08 -10.68 -2.48
C MET A 307 -13.15 -11.30 -1.58
N GLN A 308 -13.90 -10.51 -0.81
CA GLN A 308 -15.04 -11.03 -0.07
C GLN A 308 -16.09 -11.62 -1.01
N PRO A 309 -16.70 -12.78 -0.64
CA PRO A 309 -17.73 -13.40 -1.46
C PRO A 309 -18.93 -12.49 -1.65
N PRO A 310 -19.43 -12.35 -2.89
CA PRO A 310 -20.66 -11.61 -3.14
C PRO A 310 -21.86 -12.35 -2.54
N ILE A 311 -22.85 -11.60 -2.04
CA ILE A 311 -24.14 -12.14 -1.61
C ILE A 311 -25.14 -11.90 -2.73
N VAL A 312 -25.33 -12.92 -3.55
CA VAL A 312 -26.20 -12.86 -4.73
C VAL A 312 -27.62 -13.33 -4.43
N GLY A 313 -28.58 -12.92 -5.27
CA GLY A 313 -29.93 -13.42 -5.24
C GLY A 313 -30.83 -12.88 -4.12
N GLN A 314 -30.40 -11.82 -3.43
CA GLN A 314 -31.17 -11.18 -2.37
C GLN A 314 -31.52 -9.74 -2.69
N VAL A 315 -32.71 -9.31 -2.23
CA VAL A 315 -33.10 -7.91 -2.21
C VAL A 315 -32.54 -7.29 -0.93
N VAL A 316 -31.72 -6.27 -1.07
CA VAL A 316 -30.97 -5.66 0.02
C VAL A 316 -31.45 -4.26 0.32
N LEU A 317 -31.70 -3.94 1.59
CA LEU A 317 -31.87 -2.58 2.08
C LEU A 317 -30.53 -2.04 2.54
N GLY A 318 -30.00 -1.04 1.84
CA GLY A 318 -28.87 -0.25 2.29
C GLY A 318 -29.31 0.79 3.32
N TRP A 319 -28.59 0.87 4.41
CA TRP A 319 -28.87 1.78 5.52
C TRP A 319 -27.62 2.61 5.82
N ASP A 320 -27.70 3.89 5.52
CA ASP A 320 -26.68 4.87 5.88
C ASP A 320 -27.06 5.53 7.21
N PRO A 321 -26.45 5.15 8.33
CA PRO A 321 -26.84 5.61 9.66
C PRO A 321 -26.48 7.08 9.85
N ALA A 322 -27.38 7.84 10.47
CA ALA A 322 -27.10 9.22 10.85
C ALA A 322 -27.97 9.62 12.04
N PHE A 323 -27.52 10.60 12.80
CA PHE A 323 -28.30 11.15 13.90
C PHE A 323 -29.32 12.18 13.41
N ARG A 324 -28.96 13.44 13.44
CA ARG A 324 -29.87 14.58 13.20
C ARG A 324 -30.48 14.63 11.82
N THR A 325 -29.76 14.24 10.80
CA THR A 325 -30.18 14.33 9.38
C THR A 325 -31.08 13.19 8.93
N GLY A 326 -31.35 12.23 9.81
CA GLY A 326 -32.08 10.99 9.50
C GLY A 326 -31.24 9.95 8.77
N CYS A 327 -31.58 8.68 8.99
CA CYS A 327 -30.97 7.55 8.31
C CYS A 327 -31.50 7.45 6.88
N LYS A 328 -30.62 7.36 5.89
CA LYS A 328 -31.00 7.21 4.48
C LYS A 328 -31.06 5.73 4.13
N LEU A 329 -32.12 5.37 3.45
CA LEU A 329 -32.38 4.01 3.04
C LEU A 329 -32.47 3.91 1.52
N ALA A 330 -31.94 2.81 0.96
CA ALA A 330 -32.09 2.47 -0.44
C ALA A 330 -32.35 0.98 -0.59
N VAL A 331 -33.42 0.60 -1.28
CA VAL A 331 -33.72 -0.79 -1.64
C VAL A 331 -33.11 -1.09 -2.98
N VAL A 332 -32.28 -2.13 -3.06
CA VAL A 332 -31.74 -2.61 -4.33
C VAL A 332 -32.22 -4.05 -4.59
N ASP A 333 -32.58 -4.31 -5.83
CA ASP A 333 -32.99 -5.64 -6.27
C ASP A 333 -31.78 -6.58 -6.44
N VAL A 334 -32.04 -7.81 -6.83
CA VAL A 334 -31.01 -8.85 -7.01
C VAL A 334 -29.96 -8.50 -8.08
N THR A 335 -30.23 -7.52 -8.93
CA THR A 335 -29.31 -7.03 -9.99
C THR A 335 -28.53 -5.77 -9.58
N GLY A 336 -28.80 -5.24 -8.39
CA GLY A 336 -28.23 -3.99 -7.92
C GLY A 336 -28.97 -2.73 -8.37
N LYS A 337 -30.12 -2.85 -9.03
CA LYS A 337 -30.98 -1.72 -9.41
C LYS A 337 -31.68 -1.16 -8.18
N VAL A 338 -31.64 0.17 -8.01
CA VAL A 338 -32.37 0.85 -6.93
C VAL A 338 -33.86 0.85 -7.25
N LEU A 339 -34.66 0.31 -6.34
CA LEU A 339 -36.12 0.24 -6.45
C LEU A 339 -36.81 1.39 -5.74
N ASP A 340 -36.28 1.80 -4.57
CA ASP A 340 -36.87 2.83 -3.74
C ASP A 340 -35.82 3.45 -2.81
N THR A 341 -36.08 4.68 -2.37
CA THR A 341 -35.26 5.37 -1.38
C THR A 341 -36.16 6.13 -0.40
N THR A 342 -35.77 6.18 0.86
CA THR A 342 -36.47 6.96 1.88
C THR A 342 -35.55 7.44 2.99
N VAL A 343 -36.06 8.29 3.87
CA VAL A 343 -35.35 8.78 5.06
C VAL A 343 -36.22 8.47 6.28
N ILE A 344 -35.62 7.90 7.30
CA ILE A 344 -36.28 7.60 8.57
C ILE A 344 -35.50 8.24 9.74
N TYR A 345 -36.16 8.45 10.86
CA TYR A 345 -35.61 9.16 12.03
C TYR A 345 -35.65 8.30 13.31
N PRO A 346 -35.02 7.12 13.31
CA PRO A 346 -35.05 6.23 14.48
C PRO A 346 -34.01 6.57 15.54
N THR A 347 -33.03 7.44 15.21
CA THR A 347 -31.85 7.77 16.03
C THR A 347 -31.93 9.17 16.59
N ALA A 348 -31.24 9.42 17.72
CA ALA A 348 -31.29 10.71 18.42
C ALA A 348 -30.86 11.91 17.52
N PRO A 349 -31.50 13.09 17.66
CA PRO A 349 -32.64 13.38 18.51
C PRO A 349 -33.95 12.81 17.93
N THR A 350 -34.61 11.92 18.65
CA THR A 350 -35.83 11.25 18.19
C THR A 350 -36.89 11.18 19.30
N THR A 351 -38.08 10.69 18.96
CA THR A 351 -39.16 10.44 19.89
C THR A 351 -39.73 9.03 19.68
N PRO A 352 -40.41 8.43 20.65
CA PRO A 352 -41.08 7.13 20.48
C PRO A 352 -42.00 7.09 19.24
N ALA A 353 -42.70 8.18 18.92
CA ALA A 353 -43.53 8.28 17.74
C ALA A 353 -42.73 8.22 16.44
N LYS A 354 -41.56 8.86 16.38
CA LYS A 354 -40.68 8.80 15.21
C LYS A 354 -40.04 7.42 15.02
N ILE A 355 -39.71 6.74 16.13
CA ILE A 355 -39.20 5.37 16.09
C ILE A 355 -40.31 4.42 15.57
N ALA A 356 -41.53 4.57 16.08
CA ALA A 356 -42.68 3.79 15.62
C ALA A 356 -42.97 4.02 14.13
N ALA A 357 -42.94 5.28 13.66
CA ALA A 357 -43.13 5.61 12.25
C ALA A 357 -42.01 5.02 11.37
N ALA A 358 -40.77 5.04 11.85
CA ALA A 358 -39.64 4.42 11.15
C ALA A 358 -39.81 2.90 11.01
N LYS A 359 -40.24 2.22 12.07
CA LYS A 359 -40.54 0.77 12.04
C LYS A 359 -41.66 0.44 11.08
N GLU A 360 -42.76 1.23 11.05
CA GLU A 360 -43.87 1.03 10.10
C GLU A 360 -43.39 1.21 8.64
N THR A 361 -42.62 2.24 8.35
CA THR A 361 -42.02 2.41 7.01
C THR A 361 -41.17 1.21 6.61
N LEU A 362 -40.36 0.70 7.53
CA LEU A 362 -39.52 -0.49 7.28
C LEU A 362 -40.38 -1.74 7.04
N LYS A 363 -41.46 -1.96 7.80
CA LYS A 363 -42.38 -3.10 7.59
C LYS A 363 -43.02 -3.04 6.21
N GLU A 364 -43.51 -1.87 5.80
CA GLU A 364 -44.09 -1.64 4.46
C GLU A 364 -43.08 -1.93 3.36
N MET A 365 -41.83 -1.46 3.50
CA MET A 365 -40.77 -1.70 2.51
C MET A 365 -40.39 -3.19 2.44
N ILE A 366 -40.27 -3.87 3.57
CA ILE A 366 -39.97 -5.32 3.64
C ILE A 366 -41.04 -6.11 2.90
N GLU A 367 -42.31 -5.83 3.15
CA GLU A 367 -43.42 -6.51 2.50
C GLU A 367 -43.50 -6.21 1.00
N LYS A 368 -43.40 -4.92 0.63
CA LYS A 368 -43.53 -4.46 -0.75
C LYS A 368 -42.44 -5.00 -1.68
N TYR A 369 -41.18 -5.05 -1.19
CA TYR A 369 -40.02 -5.39 -2.00
C TYR A 369 -39.45 -6.77 -1.69
N ASN A 370 -40.02 -7.53 -0.76
CA ASN A 370 -39.51 -8.81 -0.28
C ASN A 370 -38.03 -8.71 0.19
N ILE A 371 -37.73 -7.70 0.99
CA ILE A 371 -36.38 -7.50 1.52
C ILE A 371 -36.04 -8.65 2.47
N THR A 372 -34.87 -9.24 2.27
CA THR A 372 -34.35 -10.37 3.07
C THR A 372 -33.10 -10.01 3.86
N LEU A 373 -32.44 -8.92 3.51
CA LEU A 373 -31.15 -8.55 4.10
C LEU A 373 -31.02 -7.03 4.23
N PHE A 374 -30.51 -6.59 5.38
CA PHE A 374 -30.12 -5.21 5.62
C PHE A 374 -28.60 -5.10 5.59
N SER A 375 -28.09 -4.15 4.83
CA SER A 375 -26.70 -3.73 4.81
C SER A 375 -26.58 -2.41 5.55
N VAL A 376 -26.04 -2.42 6.76
CA VAL A 376 -25.99 -1.24 7.65
C VAL A 376 -24.58 -0.70 7.68
N GLY A 377 -24.39 0.55 7.33
CA GLY A 377 -23.10 1.22 7.43
C GLY A 377 -22.57 1.23 8.86
N ASN A 378 -21.24 1.15 9.01
CA ASN A 378 -20.58 1.10 10.32
C ASN A 378 -20.15 2.47 10.87
N GLY A 379 -20.68 3.55 10.30
CA GLY A 379 -20.37 4.92 10.72
C GLY A 379 -21.12 5.42 11.93
N THR A 380 -21.28 6.75 11.97
CA THR A 380 -22.00 7.44 13.04
C THR A 380 -23.44 6.94 13.15
N ALA A 381 -23.95 6.72 14.38
CA ALA A 381 -25.29 6.19 14.67
C ALA A 381 -25.55 4.72 14.23
N SER A 382 -24.53 3.97 13.87
CA SER A 382 -24.65 2.56 13.49
C SER A 382 -25.24 1.72 14.63
N ARG A 383 -24.78 1.95 15.85
CA ARG A 383 -25.25 1.23 17.06
C ARG A 383 -26.74 1.45 17.32
N GLU A 384 -27.14 2.70 17.31
CA GLU A 384 -28.54 3.08 17.57
C GLU A 384 -29.46 2.53 16.47
N SER A 385 -28.98 2.55 15.24
CA SER A 385 -29.68 1.94 14.10
C SER A 385 -29.81 0.43 14.27
N GLU A 386 -28.76 -0.24 14.68
CA GLU A 386 -28.73 -1.69 14.91
C GLU A 386 -29.73 -2.11 16.01
N GLN A 387 -29.85 -1.35 17.09
CA GLN A 387 -30.81 -1.60 18.14
C GLN A 387 -32.26 -1.56 17.63
N VAL A 388 -32.59 -0.55 16.83
CA VAL A 388 -33.91 -0.42 16.20
C VAL A 388 -34.18 -1.59 15.23
N ILE A 389 -33.19 -1.99 14.47
CA ILE A 389 -33.32 -3.14 13.54
C ILE A 389 -33.61 -4.41 14.33
N VAL A 390 -32.88 -4.71 15.38
CA VAL A 390 -33.07 -5.93 16.19
C VAL A 390 -34.45 -5.95 16.84
N GLU A 391 -34.94 -4.82 17.34
CA GLU A 391 -36.31 -4.72 17.86
C GLU A 391 -37.34 -4.99 16.75
N LEU A 392 -37.17 -4.39 15.57
CA LEU A 392 -38.03 -4.59 14.40
C LEU A 392 -38.08 -6.06 14.00
N LEU A 393 -36.92 -6.75 13.93
CA LEU A 393 -36.84 -8.14 13.52
C LEU A 393 -37.62 -9.08 14.45
N LYS A 394 -37.81 -8.72 15.73
CA LYS A 394 -38.65 -9.46 16.68
C LYS A 394 -40.14 -9.23 16.46
N GLU A 395 -40.53 -8.13 15.81
CA GLU A 395 -41.92 -7.76 15.57
C GLU A 395 -42.50 -8.28 14.25
N ILE A 396 -41.65 -8.70 13.32
CA ILE A 396 -42.04 -9.12 11.98
C ILE A 396 -42.00 -10.64 11.78
N PRO A 397 -42.91 -11.23 10.98
CA PRO A 397 -42.90 -12.66 10.68
C PRO A 397 -41.88 -13.05 9.60
N GLN A 398 -41.46 -12.09 8.76
CA GLN A 398 -40.51 -12.34 7.68
C GLN A 398 -39.10 -12.62 8.22
N LYS A 399 -38.41 -13.56 7.56
CA LYS A 399 -36.99 -13.87 7.88
C LYS A 399 -36.09 -12.83 7.24
N VAL A 400 -35.73 -11.79 7.99
CA VAL A 400 -34.78 -10.77 7.58
C VAL A 400 -33.54 -10.86 8.48
N GLN A 401 -32.38 -10.71 7.88
CA GLN A 401 -31.09 -10.66 8.57
C GLN A 401 -30.43 -9.32 8.33
N TYR A 402 -29.38 -8.98 9.05
CA TYR A 402 -28.60 -7.80 8.81
C TYR A 402 -27.10 -8.07 8.91
N VAL A 403 -26.33 -7.21 8.27
CA VAL A 403 -24.86 -7.21 8.29
C VAL A 403 -24.40 -5.77 8.52
N ILE A 404 -23.44 -5.59 9.39
CA ILE A 404 -22.74 -4.32 9.50
C ILE A 404 -21.68 -4.25 8.38
N THR A 405 -21.86 -3.31 7.47
CA THR A 405 -21.04 -3.17 6.27
C THR A 405 -20.05 -2.02 6.46
N ASN A 406 -18.81 -2.25 6.08
CA ASN A 406 -17.81 -1.18 6.07
C ASN A 406 -18.19 -0.11 5.04
N GLU A 407 -18.50 1.09 5.48
CA GLU A 407 -18.91 2.22 4.62
C GLU A 407 -17.72 3.10 4.18
N ALA A 408 -16.47 2.72 4.47
CA ALA A 408 -15.30 3.51 4.10
C ALA A 408 -15.33 3.88 2.62
N GLY A 409 -15.10 5.16 2.33
CA GLY A 409 -15.16 5.71 0.98
C GLY A 409 -16.57 5.91 0.39
N ALA A 410 -17.66 5.50 1.05
CA ALA A 410 -19.01 5.72 0.54
C ALA A 410 -19.35 7.21 0.40
N SER A 411 -18.91 8.03 1.33
CA SER A 411 -19.05 9.50 1.25
C SER A 411 -18.25 10.10 0.08
N VAL A 412 -17.07 9.56 -0.19
CA VAL A 412 -16.25 10.00 -1.34
C VAL A 412 -16.93 9.62 -2.65
N TYR A 413 -17.44 8.39 -2.75
CA TYR A 413 -18.22 7.95 -3.92
C TYR A 413 -19.46 8.81 -4.12
N SER A 414 -20.29 9.00 -3.09
CA SER A 414 -21.58 9.70 -3.19
C SER A 414 -21.44 11.17 -3.64
N ALA A 415 -20.32 11.81 -3.31
CA ALA A 415 -19.98 13.17 -3.74
C ALA A 415 -19.25 13.23 -5.10
N SER A 416 -18.92 12.09 -5.69
CA SER A 416 -18.14 12.02 -6.92
C SER A 416 -18.97 12.37 -8.16
N LYS A 417 -18.27 12.75 -9.23
CA LYS A 417 -18.88 12.94 -10.55
C LYS A 417 -19.53 11.65 -11.05
N LEU A 418 -18.88 10.50 -10.84
CA LEU A 418 -19.39 9.20 -11.22
C LEU A 418 -20.75 8.90 -10.57
N ALA A 419 -20.87 9.13 -9.26
CA ALA A 419 -22.14 8.92 -8.56
C ALA A 419 -23.24 9.88 -9.03
N THR A 420 -22.88 11.12 -9.41
CA THR A 420 -23.80 12.08 -10.01
C THR A 420 -24.29 11.63 -11.38
N GLU A 421 -23.41 11.09 -12.20
CA GLU A 421 -23.77 10.53 -13.51
C GLU A 421 -24.63 9.26 -13.37
N GLU A 422 -24.34 8.40 -12.40
CA GLU A 422 -25.09 7.17 -12.13
C GLU A 422 -26.47 7.44 -11.54
N PHE A 423 -26.57 8.43 -10.65
CA PHE A 423 -27.79 8.83 -9.95
C PHE A 423 -28.01 10.34 -9.96
N PRO A 424 -28.37 10.94 -11.12
CA PRO A 424 -28.47 12.40 -11.24
C PRO A 424 -29.58 13.00 -10.37
N ASN A 425 -30.60 12.23 -10.04
CA ASN A 425 -31.78 12.69 -9.27
C ASN A 425 -31.68 12.37 -7.76
N PHE A 426 -30.59 11.69 -7.31
CA PHE A 426 -30.39 11.36 -5.91
C PHE A 426 -29.48 12.37 -5.24
N ASP A 427 -29.74 12.65 -3.97
CA ASP A 427 -28.80 13.35 -3.11
C ASP A 427 -27.62 12.44 -2.66
N VAL A 428 -26.65 13.02 -1.98
CA VAL A 428 -25.46 12.28 -1.53
C VAL A 428 -25.79 11.16 -0.53
N GLY A 429 -26.83 11.34 0.29
CA GLY A 429 -27.26 10.33 1.26
C GLY A 429 -27.92 9.12 0.59
N GLN A 430 -28.77 9.38 -0.40
CA GLN A 430 -29.42 8.33 -1.20
C GLN A 430 -28.37 7.51 -1.98
N ARG A 431 -27.38 8.20 -2.57
CA ARG A 431 -26.25 7.54 -3.27
C ARG A 431 -25.40 6.69 -2.32
N SER A 432 -25.15 7.19 -1.11
CA SER A 432 -24.41 6.47 -0.07
C SER A 432 -25.17 5.20 0.35
N ALA A 433 -26.45 5.29 0.63
CA ALA A 433 -27.27 4.15 1.01
C ALA A 433 -27.33 3.07 -0.11
N ALA A 434 -27.45 3.49 -1.37
CA ALA A 434 -27.39 2.58 -2.52
C ALA A 434 -26.04 1.87 -2.63
N SER A 435 -24.94 2.62 -2.42
CA SER A 435 -23.59 2.05 -2.42
C SER A 435 -23.40 1.04 -1.29
N ILE A 436 -23.87 1.32 -0.08
CA ILE A 436 -23.80 0.40 1.07
C ILE A 436 -24.54 -0.90 0.78
N ALA A 437 -25.72 -0.85 0.13
CA ALA A 437 -26.43 -2.04 -0.28
C ALA A 437 -25.68 -2.86 -1.33
N ARG A 438 -25.18 -2.21 -2.37
CA ARG A 438 -24.46 -2.87 -3.49
C ARG A 438 -23.12 -3.46 -3.08
N ARG A 439 -22.43 -2.89 -2.07
CA ARG A 439 -21.20 -3.48 -1.51
C ARG A 439 -21.40 -4.86 -0.96
N LEU A 440 -22.58 -5.13 -0.41
CA LEU A 440 -22.89 -6.45 0.11
C LEU A 440 -23.18 -7.44 -1.02
N GLN A 441 -23.81 -6.96 -2.10
CA GLN A 441 -24.11 -7.80 -3.26
C GLN A 441 -22.87 -8.17 -4.06
N ASP A 442 -21.99 -7.20 -4.35
CA ASP A 442 -20.68 -7.43 -4.98
C ASP A 442 -19.67 -6.37 -4.51
N PRO A 443 -18.84 -6.69 -3.49
CA PRO A 443 -17.86 -5.76 -2.94
C PRO A 443 -16.88 -5.23 -3.99
N LEU A 444 -16.36 -6.08 -4.85
CA LEU A 444 -15.38 -5.70 -5.86
C LEU A 444 -15.97 -4.72 -6.88
N ALA A 445 -17.14 -5.06 -7.44
CA ALA A 445 -17.79 -4.23 -8.46
C ALA A 445 -18.15 -2.83 -7.94
N GLU A 446 -18.45 -2.69 -6.65
CA GLU A 446 -18.79 -1.41 -6.05
C GLU A 446 -17.54 -0.63 -5.59
N LEU A 447 -16.57 -1.29 -4.95
CA LEU A 447 -15.37 -0.64 -4.40
C LEU A 447 -14.41 -0.11 -5.48
N VAL A 448 -14.43 -0.66 -6.69
CA VAL A 448 -13.63 -0.13 -7.82
C VAL A 448 -14.05 1.28 -8.26
N LYS A 449 -15.25 1.73 -7.86
CA LYS A 449 -15.73 3.09 -8.13
C LYS A 449 -15.08 4.16 -7.26
N ILE A 450 -14.34 3.74 -6.23
CA ILE A 450 -13.71 4.60 -5.22
C ILE A 450 -12.19 4.58 -5.44
N ASP A 451 -11.55 5.74 -5.28
CA ASP A 451 -10.09 5.79 -5.22
C ASP A 451 -9.62 4.88 -4.06
N PRO A 452 -8.76 3.87 -4.32
CA PRO A 452 -8.33 2.92 -3.30
C PRO A 452 -7.74 3.58 -2.04
N LYS A 453 -7.12 4.76 -2.17
CA LYS A 453 -6.61 5.54 -1.04
C LYS A 453 -7.70 6.04 -0.09
N SER A 454 -8.94 6.13 -0.56
CA SER A 454 -10.10 6.54 0.24
C SER A 454 -10.77 5.37 0.95
N ILE A 455 -10.35 4.13 0.69
CA ILE A 455 -10.79 2.95 1.41
C ILE A 455 -9.89 2.81 2.65
N GLY A 456 -10.48 2.85 3.85
CA GLY A 456 -9.72 2.71 5.10
C GLY A 456 -9.23 1.28 5.28
N VAL A 457 -7.93 1.06 5.13
CA VAL A 457 -7.28 -0.26 5.23
C VAL A 457 -6.16 -0.30 6.28
N GLY A 458 -5.91 0.80 6.98
CA GLY A 458 -4.92 0.82 8.05
C GLY A 458 -4.71 2.19 8.69
N GLN A 459 -3.99 2.18 9.81
CA GLN A 459 -3.61 3.39 10.53
C GLN A 459 -2.54 4.16 9.76
N TYR A 460 -2.50 5.49 9.94
CA TYR A 460 -1.52 6.40 9.31
C TYR A 460 -1.58 6.44 7.77
N GLN A 461 -2.61 5.88 7.15
CA GLN A 461 -2.78 5.85 5.69
C GLN A 461 -2.66 7.24 5.03
N HIS A 462 -3.18 8.28 5.69
CA HIS A 462 -3.15 9.65 5.19
C HIS A 462 -1.84 10.41 5.47
N ASP A 463 -0.94 9.85 6.27
CA ASP A 463 0.32 10.49 6.65
C ASP A 463 1.50 10.09 5.76
N MET A 464 1.36 9.03 5.00
CA MET A 464 2.45 8.50 4.16
C MET A 464 2.47 9.09 2.75
N ASN A 465 3.46 8.72 1.96
CA ASN A 465 3.60 9.11 0.56
C ASN A 465 2.39 8.66 -0.27
N GLN A 466 1.51 9.62 -0.60
CA GLN A 466 0.24 9.35 -1.29
C GLN A 466 0.40 8.82 -2.72
N LYS A 467 1.50 9.14 -3.40
CA LYS A 467 1.79 8.59 -4.73
C LYS A 467 2.11 7.11 -4.63
N LYS A 468 3.06 6.76 -3.76
CA LYS A 468 3.48 5.37 -3.52
C LYS A 468 2.31 4.51 -3.04
N LEU A 469 1.53 5.03 -2.07
CA LEU A 469 0.32 4.37 -1.59
C LEU A 469 -0.69 4.14 -2.71
N GLY A 470 -0.98 5.16 -3.53
CA GLY A 470 -1.92 5.06 -4.64
C GLY A 470 -1.52 4.03 -5.67
N GLU A 471 -0.27 4.01 -6.09
CA GLU A 471 0.28 3.02 -7.03
C GLU A 471 0.17 1.60 -6.46
N ALA A 472 0.54 1.39 -5.19
CA ALA A 472 0.48 0.10 -4.53
C ALA A 472 -0.96 -0.43 -4.40
N LEU A 473 -1.90 0.40 -3.94
CA LEU A 473 -3.30 -0.01 -3.76
C LEU A 473 -4.02 -0.20 -5.10
N SER A 474 -3.74 0.62 -6.12
CA SER A 474 -4.27 0.42 -7.47
C SER A 474 -3.81 -0.91 -8.07
N GLY A 475 -2.56 -1.30 -7.80
CA GLY A 475 -2.04 -2.61 -8.18
C GLY A 475 -2.83 -3.77 -7.57
N VAL A 476 -3.23 -3.66 -6.30
CA VAL A 476 -4.07 -4.67 -5.65
C VAL A 476 -5.44 -4.78 -6.31
N VAL A 477 -6.07 -3.64 -6.62
CA VAL A 477 -7.37 -3.64 -7.31
C VAL A 477 -7.24 -4.31 -8.68
N GLU A 478 -6.21 -3.97 -9.44
CA GLU A 478 -5.93 -4.59 -10.74
C GLU A 478 -5.76 -6.11 -10.62
N ASP A 479 -4.97 -6.58 -9.66
CA ASP A 479 -4.76 -8.01 -9.44
C ASP A 479 -6.06 -8.72 -9.08
N CYS A 480 -6.87 -8.16 -8.18
CA CYS A 480 -8.16 -8.73 -7.78
C CYS A 480 -9.15 -8.80 -8.95
N VAL A 481 -9.29 -7.72 -9.73
CA VAL A 481 -10.20 -7.66 -10.89
C VAL A 481 -9.83 -8.72 -11.93
N ASN A 482 -8.55 -8.84 -12.27
CA ASN A 482 -8.09 -9.81 -13.26
C ASN A 482 -8.14 -11.25 -12.72
N LYS A 483 -7.94 -11.46 -11.41
CA LYS A 483 -8.08 -12.78 -10.78
C LYS A 483 -9.52 -13.28 -10.78
N VAL A 484 -10.49 -12.41 -10.52
CA VAL A 484 -11.92 -12.73 -10.54
C VAL A 484 -12.42 -12.89 -11.98
N GLY A 485 -11.93 -12.06 -12.89
CA GLY A 485 -12.44 -11.92 -14.26
C GLY A 485 -13.69 -11.04 -14.31
N VAL A 486 -13.98 -10.50 -15.47
CA VAL A 486 -14.99 -9.46 -15.66
C VAL A 486 -15.98 -9.88 -16.75
N ASP A 487 -17.28 -9.80 -16.45
CA ASP A 487 -18.33 -9.98 -17.45
C ASP A 487 -18.38 -8.78 -18.39
N LEU A 488 -18.12 -9.01 -19.67
CA LEU A 488 -18.01 -7.97 -20.70
C LEU A 488 -19.34 -7.24 -20.93
N ASN A 489 -20.45 -7.91 -20.76
CA ASN A 489 -21.78 -7.39 -21.06
C ASN A 489 -22.41 -6.58 -19.91
N THR A 490 -21.94 -6.80 -18.67
CA THR A 490 -22.53 -6.15 -17.48
C THR A 490 -21.58 -5.18 -16.75
N ALA A 491 -20.27 -5.28 -16.99
CA ALA A 491 -19.30 -4.51 -16.27
C ALA A 491 -19.42 -3.00 -16.48
N SER A 492 -19.20 -2.24 -15.40
CA SER A 492 -19.08 -0.78 -15.45
C SER A 492 -17.75 -0.33 -16.08
N VAL A 493 -17.69 0.92 -16.53
CA VAL A 493 -16.44 1.54 -17.00
C VAL A 493 -15.37 1.43 -15.91
N SER A 494 -15.71 1.71 -14.64
CA SER A 494 -14.78 1.67 -13.51
C SER A 494 -14.17 0.27 -13.30
N LEU A 495 -14.95 -0.79 -13.49
CA LEU A 495 -14.45 -2.16 -13.39
C LEU A 495 -13.57 -2.52 -14.58
N LEU A 496 -13.99 -2.16 -15.80
CA LEU A 496 -13.24 -2.41 -17.03
C LEU A 496 -11.87 -1.72 -17.05
N GLU A 497 -11.73 -0.53 -16.46
CA GLU A 497 -10.45 0.20 -16.39
C GLU A 497 -9.33 -0.58 -15.69
N TYR A 498 -9.66 -1.52 -14.80
CA TYR A 498 -8.68 -2.37 -14.11
C TYR A 498 -8.38 -3.68 -14.84
N VAL A 499 -9.06 -3.98 -15.94
CA VAL A 499 -8.75 -5.15 -16.74
C VAL A 499 -7.43 -4.94 -17.48
N SER A 500 -6.58 -5.96 -17.47
CA SER A 500 -5.29 -5.97 -18.17
C SER A 500 -5.41 -5.42 -19.60
N GLY A 501 -4.59 -4.43 -19.94
CA GLY A 501 -4.54 -3.85 -21.28
C GLY A 501 -5.68 -2.88 -21.63
N ILE A 502 -6.61 -2.60 -20.72
CA ILE A 502 -7.73 -1.69 -20.94
C ILE A 502 -7.47 -0.34 -20.28
N SER A 503 -7.32 0.69 -21.11
CA SER A 503 -7.27 2.08 -20.64
C SER A 503 -8.67 2.62 -20.36
N LYS A 504 -8.78 3.73 -19.63
CA LYS A 504 -10.04 4.44 -19.39
C LYS A 504 -10.82 4.76 -20.67
N ALA A 505 -10.12 5.14 -21.73
CA ALA A 505 -10.72 5.43 -23.02
C ALA A 505 -11.30 4.16 -23.67
N ILE A 506 -10.56 3.04 -23.62
CA ILE A 506 -11.02 1.75 -24.13
C ILE A 506 -12.22 1.25 -23.31
N ALA A 507 -12.18 1.35 -21.97
CA ALA A 507 -13.30 0.97 -21.11
C ALA A 507 -14.60 1.69 -21.49
N LYS A 508 -14.53 3.01 -21.71
CA LYS A 508 -15.69 3.79 -22.19
C LYS A 508 -16.15 3.33 -23.58
N ASN A 509 -15.23 3.07 -24.49
CA ASN A 509 -15.57 2.63 -25.85
C ASN A 509 -16.22 1.23 -25.86
N ILE A 510 -15.84 0.34 -24.93
CA ILE A 510 -16.50 -0.95 -24.76
C ILE A 510 -17.97 -0.76 -24.38
N VAL A 511 -18.25 0.12 -23.40
CA VAL A 511 -19.62 0.41 -22.95
C VAL A 511 -20.44 1.03 -24.11
N VAL A 512 -19.90 2.02 -24.79
CA VAL A 512 -20.55 2.64 -25.96
C VAL A 512 -20.84 1.60 -27.04
N TYR A 513 -19.88 0.75 -27.37
CA TYR A 513 -20.06 -0.30 -28.37
C TYR A 513 -21.24 -1.22 -28.04
N ARG A 514 -21.34 -1.71 -26.79
CA ARG A 514 -22.45 -2.60 -26.40
C ARG A 514 -23.80 -1.87 -26.32
N GLU A 515 -23.82 -0.58 -26.01
CA GLU A 515 -25.06 0.23 -26.04
C GLU A 515 -25.56 0.42 -27.49
N GLU A 516 -24.66 0.60 -28.44
CA GLU A 516 -24.99 0.81 -29.85
C GLU A 516 -25.27 -0.49 -30.61
N ASN A 517 -24.55 -1.59 -30.31
CA ASN A 517 -24.58 -2.83 -31.08
C ASN A 517 -25.21 -4.00 -30.34
N GLY A 518 -25.63 -3.82 -29.08
CA GLY A 518 -26.10 -4.88 -28.20
C GLY A 518 -24.96 -5.65 -27.54
N GLU A 519 -25.34 -6.75 -26.89
CA GLU A 519 -24.38 -7.58 -26.15
C GLU A 519 -23.33 -8.20 -27.06
N PHE A 520 -22.09 -8.25 -26.57
CA PHE A 520 -21.03 -9.02 -27.20
C PHE A 520 -21.39 -10.51 -27.26
N LYS A 521 -21.26 -11.11 -28.40
CA LYS A 521 -21.52 -12.55 -28.63
C LYS A 521 -20.24 -13.39 -28.71
N ASP A 522 -19.09 -12.74 -28.92
CA ASP A 522 -17.80 -13.34 -29.16
C ASP A 522 -16.69 -12.40 -28.68
N ARG A 523 -15.64 -12.93 -28.07
CA ARG A 523 -14.46 -12.14 -27.65
C ARG A 523 -13.80 -11.41 -28.84
N LYS A 524 -13.84 -11.97 -30.06
CA LYS A 524 -13.29 -11.33 -31.25
C LYS A 524 -13.97 -10.01 -31.61
N GLU A 525 -15.21 -9.79 -31.18
CA GLU A 525 -15.90 -8.53 -31.37
C GLU A 525 -15.21 -7.35 -30.65
N LEU A 526 -14.40 -7.62 -29.63
CA LEU A 526 -13.56 -6.59 -28.99
C LEU A 526 -12.66 -5.85 -29.97
N LEU A 527 -12.19 -6.52 -31.03
CA LEU A 527 -11.38 -5.89 -32.09
C LEU A 527 -12.12 -4.83 -32.90
N LYS A 528 -13.45 -4.78 -32.80
CA LYS A 528 -14.29 -3.74 -33.41
C LYS A 528 -14.45 -2.52 -32.51
N VAL A 529 -14.04 -2.59 -31.26
CA VAL A 529 -14.10 -1.49 -30.30
C VAL A 529 -13.02 -0.45 -30.64
N ALA A 530 -13.41 0.82 -30.69
CA ALA A 530 -12.49 1.91 -31.00
C ALA A 530 -11.31 1.95 -30.01
N LYS A 531 -10.10 2.11 -30.53
CA LYS A 531 -8.81 2.13 -29.81
C LYS A 531 -8.38 0.79 -29.19
N LEU A 532 -9.13 -0.28 -29.32
CA LEU A 532 -8.74 -1.61 -28.87
C LEU A 532 -8.07 -2.35 -30.04
N GLY A 533 -6.74 -2.25 -30.09
CA GLY A 533 -5.93 -2.92 -31.10
C GLY A 533 -5.53 -4.36 -30.71
N PRO A 534 -4.78 -5.07 -31.57
CA PRO A 534 -4.38 -6.46 -31.34
C PRO A 534 -3.61 -6.67 -30.02
N LYS A 535 -2.73 -5.74 -29.65
CA LYS A 535 -1.97 -5.85 -28.38
C LYS A 535 -2.89 -5.73 -27.16
N ALA A 536 -3.82 -4.78 -27.16
CA ALA A 536 -4.81 -4.63 -26.09
C ALA A 536 -5.72 -5.86 -26.01
N PHE A 537 -6.14 -6.41 -27.16
CA PHE A 537 -6.92 -7.64 -27.23
C PHE A 537 -6.16 -8.84 -26.62
N GLU A 538 -4.89 -9.03 -26.98
CA GLU A 538 -4.04 -10.06 -26.36
C GLU A 538 -4.01 -9.93 -24.84
N GLN A 539 -3.83 -8.72 -24.34
CA GLN A 539 -3.72 -8.48 -22.89
C GLN A 539 -5.04 -8.68 -22.13
N CYS A 540 -6.19 -8.34 -22.73
CA CYS A 540 -7.47 -8.31 -22.01
C CYS A 540 -8.37 -9.53 -22.24
N ALA A 541 -8.27 -10.20 -23.37
CA ALA A 541 -9.28 -11.17 -23.83
C ALA A 541 -9.55 -12.30 -22.82
N GLY A 542 -8.50 -12.83 -22.19
CA GLY A 542 -8.65 -13.93 -21.24
C GLY A 542 -9.31 -13.52 -19.91
N PHE A 543 -9.30 -12.24 -19.59
CA PHE A 543 -9.88 -11.69 -18.36
C PHE A 543 -11.33 -11.21 -18.54
N LEU A 544 -11.78 -11.05 -19.79
CA LEU A 544 -13.14 -10.66 -20.14
C LEU A 544 -13.96 -11.89 -20.50
N ARG A 545 -15.10 -12.05 -19.87
CA ARG A 545 -15.97 -13.21 -20.02
C ARG A 545 -17.28 -12.86 -20.69
N ILE A 546 -17.78 -13.74 -21.54
CA ILE A 546 -19.10 -13.64 -22.19
C ILE A 546 -19.89 -14.89 -21.85
N ARG A 547 -20.94 -14.73 -21.06
CA ARG A 547 -21.86 -15.83 -20.72
C ARG A 547 -22.91 -15.96 -21.81
N GLY A 548 -23.19 -17.19 -22.26
CA GLY A 548 -24.19 -17.45 -23.29
C GLY A 548 -23.83 -16.92 -24.69
N GLY A 549 -22.54 -16.67 -24.94
CA GLY A 549 -22.03 -16.26 -26.26
C GLY A 549 -21.96 -17.44 -27.27
N LYS A 550 -21.40 -17.12 -28.43
CA LYS A 550 -21.28 -18.13 -29.55
C LYS A 550 -20.29 -19.25 -29.21
N ASN A 551 -19.21 -18.93 -28.50
CA ASN A 551 -18.20 -19.89 -28.09
C ASN A 551 -18.25 -20.06 -26.56
N PRO A 552 -18.57 -21.26 -26.05
CA PRO A 552 -18.62 -21.52 -24.61
C PRO A 552 -17.29 -21.20 -23.88
N LEU A 553 -16.15 -21.33 -24.55
CA LEU A 553 -14.84 -20.99 -23.97
C LEU A 553 -14.70 -19.50 -23.65
N ASP A 554 -15.50 -18.62 -24.27
CA ASP A 554 -15.51 -17.18 -23.95
C ASP A 554 -16.07 -16.88 -22.55
N ALA A 555 -16.78 -17.84 -21.93
CA ALA A 555 -17.23 -17.75 -20.54
C ALA A 555 -16.18 -18.23 -19.53
N THR A 556 -15.03 -18.70 -19.99
CA THR A 556 -13.93 -19.24 -19.17
C THR A 556 -12.75 -18.26 -19.10
N SER A 557 -11.79 -18.55 -18.23
CA SER A 557 -10.51 -17.83 -18.18
C SER A 557 -9.47 -18.34 -19.19
N VAL A 558 -9.83 -19.28 -20.05
CA VAL A 558 -8.92 -19.76 -21.12
C VAL A 558 -8.69 -18.63 -22.11
N HIS A 559 -7.42 -18.34 -22.39
CA HIS A 559 -7.07 -17.32 -23.37
C HIS A 559 -7.36 -17.79 -24.79
N PRO A 560 -7.85 -16.93 -25.70
CA PRO A 560 -8.14 -17.32 -27.07
C PRO A 560 -7.00 -18.01 -27.83
N GLU A 561 -5.75 -17.66 -27.52
CA GLU A 561 -4.57 -18.34 -28.12
C GLU A 561 -4.49 -19.82 -27.77
N SER A 562 -5.10 -20.24 -26.68
CA SER A 562 -5.12 -21.62 -26.18
C SER A 562 -6.40 -22.38 -26.55
N TYR A 563 -7.34 -21.79 -27.28
CA TYR A 563 -8.57 -22.47 -27.69
C TYR A 563 -8.32 -23.75 -28.49
N PRO A 564 -7.40 -23.77 -29.49
CA PRO A 564 -7.12 -25.02 -30.21
C PRO A 564 -6.66 -26.16 -29.31
N ALA A 565 -5.85 -25.86 -28.29
CA ALA A 565 -5.41 -26.87 -27.32
C ALA A 565 -6.55 -27.34 -26.41
N ALA A 566 -7.41 -26.42 -25.93
CA ALA A 566 -8.55 -26.74 -25.11
C ALA A 566 -9.60 -27.58 -25.86
N GLU A 567 -9.88 -27.25 -27.12
CA GLU A 567 -10.81 -27.98 -28.00
C GLU A 567 -10.30 -29.40 -28.28
N LYS A 568 -9.04 -29.56 -28.69
CA LYS A 568 -8.40 -30.86 -28.88
C LYS A 568 -8.36 -31.70 -27.62
N PHE A 569 -8.18 -31.09 -26.47
CA PHE A 569 -8.23 -31.78 -25.16
C PHE A 569 -9.63 -32.34 -24.91
N LEU A 570 -10.68 -31.53 -25.10
CA LEU A 570 -12.07 -31.96 -24.96
C LEU A 570 -12.42 -33.05 -25.97
N GLU A 571 -12.02 -32.91 -27.24
CA GLU A 571 -12.20 -33.95 -28.25
C GLU A 571 -11.57 -35.28 -27.85
N SER A 572 -10.39 -35.26 -27.24
CA SER A 572 -9.73 -36.49 -26.75
C SER A 572 -10.54 -37.23 -25.67
N MET A 573 -11.48 -36.53 -25.04
CA MET A 573 -12.40 -37.07 -24.03
C MET A 573 -13.80 -37.34 -24.61
N GLY A 574 -14.00 -37.15 -25.91
CA GLY A 574 -15.29 -37.26 -26.58
C GLY A 574 -16.26 -36.13 -26.23
N MET A 575 -15.77 -35.00 -25.79
CA MET A 575 -16.55 -33.84 -25.38
C MET A 575 -16.41 -32.69 -26.39
N LYS A 576 -17.42 -31.83 -26.42
CA LYS A 576 -17.41 -30.54 -27.11
C LYS A 576 -17.36 -29.39 -26.11
N PRO A 577 -16.97 -28.16 -26.49
CA PRO A 577 -16.95 -26.99 -25.60
C PRO A 577 -18.30 -26.73 -24.89
N GLU A 578 -19.43 -27.03 -25.56
CA GLU A 578 -20.77 -26.85 -24.99
C GLU A 578 -21.03 -27.76 -23.79
N ASP A 579 -20.38 -28.93 -23.74
CA ASP A 579 -20.64 -29.98 -22.74
C ASP A 579 -20.08 -29.58 -21.36
N ILE A 580 -19.10 -28.67 -21.29
CA ILE A 580 -18.50 -28.23 -20.02
C ILE A 580 -19.50 -27.52 -19.09
N PHE A 581 -20.55 -26.90 -19.64
CA PHE A 581 -21.63 -26.26 -18.88
C PHE A 581 -22.85 -27.18 -18.65
N ASN A 582 -22.88 -28.36 -19.25
CA ASN A 582 -23.96 -29.33 -19.13
C ASN A 582 -23.74 -30.34 -18.01
N GLY A 583 -22.78 -30.11 -17.11
CA GLY A 583 -22.49 -30.98 -15.95
C GLY A 583 -21.71 -32.26 -16.29
N GLN A 584 -21.17 -32.38 -17.50
CA GLN A 584 -20.23 -33.45 -17.83
C GLN A 584 -18.90 -33.21 -17.12
N GLN A 585 -18.36 -34.24 -16.47
CA GLN A 585 -17.13 -34.14 -15.74
C GLN A 585 -15.90 -34.25 -16.65
N VAL A 586 -14.98 -33.30 -16.54
CA VAL A 586 -13.67 -33.41 -17.13
C VAL A 586 -12.77 -34.24 -16.20
N TYR A 587 -12.22 -35.34 -16.71
CA TYR A 587 -11.39 -36.25 -15.93
C TYR A 587 -9.97 -35.73 -15.80
N PHE A 588 -9.34 -36.03 -14.66
CA PHE A 588 -7.93 -35.64 -14.43
C PHE A 588 -6.99 -36.36 -15.40
N VAL A 589 -6.00 -35.64 -15.89
CA VAL A 589 -4.93 -36.14 -16.74
C VAL A 589 -3.94 -36.94 -15.89
N LYS A 590 -3.56 -38.14 -16.32
CA LYS A 590 -2.56 -38.96 -15.61
C LYS A 590 -1.14 -38.47 -15.81
N ASP A 591 -0.82 -37.96 -17.00
CA ASP A 591 0.48 -37.45 -17.38
C ASP A 591 0.29 -36.13 -18.15
N TYR A 592 0.46 -35.01 -17.41
CA TYR A 592 0.32 -33.68 -17.97
C TYR A 592 1.42 -33.31 -18.95
N ALA A 593 2.66 -33.77 -18.74
CA ALA A 593 3.79 -33.47 -19.62
C ALA A 593 3.59 -34.08 -21.01
N GLN A 594 3.23 -35.36 -21.07
CA GLN A 594 2.98 -36.05 -22.34
C GLN A 594 1.78 -35.48 -23.07
N GLN A 595 0.72 -35.13 -22.34
CA GLN A 595 -0.51 -34.57 -22.95
C GLN A 595 -0.26 -33.14 -23.46
N ALA A 596 0.50 -32.33 -22.73
CA ALA A 596 0.87 -30.98 -23.14
C ALA A 596 1.69 -30.98 -24.44
N GLU A 597 2.66 -31.90 -24.56
CA GLU A 597 3.44 -32.08 -25.77
C GLU A 597 2.56 -32.41 -26.98
N LYS A 598 1.60 -33.34 -26.82
CA LYS A 598 0.63 -33.70 -27.89
C LYS A 598 -0.24 -32.55 -28.32
N LEU A 599 -0.56 -31.63 -27.39
CA LEU A 599 -1.42 -30.47 -27.63
C LEU A 599 -0.63 -29.23 -28.08
N GLY A 600 0.71 -29.29 -28.05
CA GLY A 600 1.57 -28.17 -28.45
C GLY A 600 1.53 -26.99 -27.50
N VAL A 601 1.32 -27.23 -26.19
CA VAL A 601 1.31 -26.23 -25.12
C VAL A 601 2.25 -26.65 -24.00
N GLY A 602 2.57 -25.71 -23.09
CA GLY A 602 3.34 -26.05 -21.90
C GLY A 602 2.50 -26.79 -20.85
N GLU A 603 3.17 -27.51 -19.95
CA GLU A 603 2.51 -28.29 -18.91
C GLU A 603 1.68 -27.41 -17.96
N MET A 604 2.21 -26.25 -17.56
CA MET A 604 1.51 -25.33 -16.67
C MET A 604 0.27 -24.74 -17.34
N THR A 605 0.36 -24.42 -18.62
CA THR A 605 -0.76 -23.94 -19.44
C THR A 605 -1.85 -25.01 -19.52
N LEU A 606 -1.49 -26.27 -19.77
CA LEU A 606 -2.46 -27.35 -19.79
C LEU A 606 -3.13 -27.59 -18.43
N ARG A 607 -2.37 -27.49 -17.33
CA ARG A 607 -2.94 -27.60 -15.98
C ARG A 607 -3.97 -26.50 -15.70
N ASP A 608 -3.69 -25.27 -16.13
CA ASP A 608 -4.63 -24.15 -16.00
C ASP A 608 -5.88 -24.36 -16.86
N ILE A 609 -5.72 -24.82 -18.11
CA ILE A 609 -6.84 -25.15 -19.00
C ILE A 609 -7.74 -26.24 -18.37
N VAL A 610 -7.17 -27.35 -17.92
CA VAL A 610 -7.91 -28.46 -17.32
C VAL A 610 -8.63 -28.02 -16.03
N LYS A 611 -7.97 -27.24 -15.19
CA LYS A 611 -8.57 -26.67 -13.97
C LYS A 611 -9.78 -25.80 -14.30
N GLU A 612 -9.68 -24.97 -15.33
CA GLU A 612 -10.77 -24.10 -15.75
C GLU A 612 -11.92 -24.89 -16.38
N LEU A 613 -11.63 -25.88 -17.21
CA LEU A 613 -12.64 -26.71 -17.84
C LEU A 613 -13.35 -27.64 -16.84
N THR A 614 -12.70 -27.99 -15.74
CA THR A 614 -13.32 -28.80 -14.66
C THR A 614 -14.38 -28.01 -13.88
N LYS A 615 -14.16 -26.70 -13.70
CA LYS A 615 -15.09 -25.79 -13.03
C LYS A 615 -15.16 -24.47 -13.82
N PRO A 616 -15.83 -24.46 -14.97
CA PRO A 616 -15.80 -23.33 -15.89
C PRO A 616 -16.48 -22.09 -15.29
N GLY A 617 -15.83 -20.95 -15.45
CA GLY A 617 -16.38 -19.66 -15.00
C GLY A 617 -16.50 -19.51 -13.48
N ARG A 618 -15.78 -20.30 -12.70
CA ARG A 618 -15.79 -20.24 -11.23
C ARG A 618 -15.31 -18.88 -10.74
N ASP A 619 -16.02 -18.36 -9.74
CA ASP A 619 -15.59 -17.19 -9.00
C ASP A 619 -14.64 -17.62 -7.85
N PRO A 620 -13.39 -17.19 -7.83
CA PRO A 620 -12.44 -17.57 -6.78
C PRO A 620 -12.85 -17.07 -5.38
N ARG A 621 -13.75 -16.10 -5.30
CA ARG A 621 -14.27 -15.56 -4.03
C ARG A 621 -15.20 -16.52 -3.30
N GLU A 622 -15.77 -17.52 -3.99
CA GLU A 622 -16.68 -18.50 -3.37
C GLU A 622 -16.01 -19.35 -2.28
N GLU A 623 -14.68 -19.46 -2.31
CA GLU A 623 -13.89 -20.18 -1.29
C GLU A 623 -13.54 -19.33 -0.07
N MET A 624 -13.80 -18.02 -0.13
CA MET A 624 -13.48 -17.10 0.95
C MET A 624 -14.54 -17.11 2.05
N PRO A 625 -14.20 -16.74 3.31
CA PRO A 625 -15.17 -16.67 4.39
C PRO A 625 -16.33 -15.73 4.08
N LYS A 626 -17.55 -16.20 4.26
CA LYS A 626 -18.75 -15.38 4.05
C LYS A 626 -18.99 -14.46 5.26
N PRO A 627 -19.56 -13.25 5.04
CA PRO A 627 -19.97 -12.37 6.14
C PRO A 627 -20.95 -13.06 7.09
N ILE A 628 -20.85 -12.75 8.38
CA ILE A 628 -21.77 -13.26 9.40
C ILE A 628 -23.08 -12.48 9.30
N LEU A 629 -24.17 -13.20 9.00
CA LEU A 629 -25.51 -12.65 9.01
C LEU A 629 -26.10 -12.73 10.42
N ARG A 630 -26.67 -11.62 10.91
CA ARG A 630 -27.11 -11.45 12.29
C ARG A 630 -28.62 -11.25 12.39
N THR A 631 -29.16 -11.60 13.55
CA THR A 631 -30.55 -11.35 13.94
C THR A 631 -30.65 -10.66 15.31
N ASP A 632 -29.55 -10.59 16.07
CA ASP A 632 -29.45 -10.08 17.41
C ASP A 632 -28.15 -9.28 17.65
N VAL A 633 -28.09 -8.55 18.75
CA VAL A 633 -26.96 -7.76 19.22
C VAL A 633 -26.50 -8.19 20.59
N LEU A 634 -25.18 -8.23 20.79
CA LEU A 634 -24.55 -8.30 22.11
C LEU A 634 -24.09 -6.89 22.52
N ASP A 635 -24.27 -6.53 23.79
CA ASP A 635 -23.69 -5.31 24.35
C ASP A 635 -22.36 -5.64 25.06
N MET A 636 -21.42 -4.67 25.11
CA MET A 636 -20.16 -4.84 25.84
C MET A 636 -20.35 -5.29 27.31
N LYS A 637 -21.40 -4.83 27.97
CA LYS A 637 -21.74 -5.21 29.34
C LYS A 637 -22.16 -6.68 29.50
N ASP A 638 -22.58 -7.32 28.41
CA ASP A 638 -23.01 -8.72 28.38
C ASP A 638 -21.83 -9.68 28.23
N LEU A 639 -20.65 -9.14 27.85
CA LEU A 639 -19.43 -9.90 27.68
C LEU A 639 -18.85 -10.32 29.06
N LYS A 640 -18.51 -11.59 29.16
CA LYS A 640 -17.85 -12.18 30.36
C LYS A 640 -16.52 -12.80 29.91
N GLU A 641 -15.53 -12.74 30.80
CA GLU A 641 -14.27 -13.47 30.61
C GLU A 641 -14.54 -14.95 30.39
N GLY A 642 -13.83 -15.56 29.46
CA GLY A 642 -14.02 -16.94 29.04
C GLY A 642 -15.16 -17.18 28.03
N MET A 643 -15.92 -16.16 27.66
CA MET A 643 -16.98 -16.28 26.65
C MET A 643 -16.37 -16.47 25.27
N VAL A 644 -16.78 -17.55 24.59
CA VAL A 644 -16.33 -17.86 23.21
C VAL A 644 -17.35 -17.32 22.22
N LEU A 645 -16.87 -16.58 21.24
CA LEU A 645 -17.70 -15.91 20.24
C LEU A 645 -17.07 -16.09 18.84
N LYS A 646 -17.91 -16.10 17.82
CA LYS A 646 -17.45 -15.93 16.43
C LYS A 646 -17.34 -14.45 16.11
N GLY A 647 -16.22 -14.08 15.53
CA GLY A 647 -15.96 -12.71 15.09
C GLY A 647 -15.40 -12.65 13.68
N THR A 648 -15.53 -11.48 13.07
CA THR A 648 -14.93 -11.19 11.76
C THR A 648 -13.74 -10.27 11.94
N VAL A 649 -12.59 -10.63 11.38
CA VAL A 649 -11.39 -9.81 11.40
C VAL A 649 -11.63 -8.56 10.54
N ARG A 650 -11.61 -7.39 11.17
CA ARG A 650 -11.84 -6.09 10.50
C ARG A 650 -10.57 -5.41 10.05
N ASN A 651 -9.52 -5.55 10.83
CA ASN A 651 -8.24 -4.93 10.54
C ASN A 651 -7.09 -5.75 11.13
N VAL A 652 -5.97 -5.79 10.42
CA VAL A 652 -4.73 -6.43 10.86
C VAL A 652 -3.64 -5.37 10.92
N ILE A 653 -2.98 -5.29 12.05
CA ILE A 653 -1.90 -4.34 12.35
C ILE A 653 -0.69 -5.09 12.88
N ASP A 654 0.48 -4.44 12.97
CA ASP A 654 1.75 -5.09 13.31
C ASP A 654 1.75 -5.86 14.65
N PHE A 655 0.94 -5.41 15.61
CA PHE A 655 0.89 -6.02 16.95
C PHE A 655 -0.36 -6.84 17.23
N GLY A 656 -1.28 -6.99 16.27
CA GLY A 656 -2.50 -7.76 16.47
C GLY A 656 -3.55 -7.61 15.38
N ALA A 657 -4.75 -8.11 15.67
CA ALA A 657 -5.90 -7.96 14.79
C ALA A 657 -7.12 -7.44 15.57
N PHE A 658 -7.88 -6.56 14.95
CA PHE A 658 -9.18 -6.12 15.45
C PHE A 658 -10.27 -7.03 14.89
N VAL A 659 -11.09 -7.56 15.80
CA VAL A 659 -12.14 -8.54 15.49
C VAL A 659 -13.49 -8.00 15.94
N ASP A 660 -14.42 -7.91 15.03
CA ASP A 660 -15.82 -7.61 15.30
C ASP A 660 -16.53 -8.87 15.84
N ILE A 661 -16.87 -8.86 17.10
CA ILE A 661 -17.56 -9.96 17.79
C ILE A 661 -19.06 -9.72 17.98
N GLY A 662 -19.62 -8.71 17.32
CA GLY A 662 -21.03 -8.38 17.42
C GLY A 662 -21.40 -7.40 18.51
N VAL A 663 -20.42 -6.80 19.16
CA VAL A 663 -20.57 -5.63 20.04
C VAL A 663 -20.01 -4.40 19.33
N HIS A 664 -20.39 -3.21 19.75
CA HIS A 664 -20.06 -1.96 19.04
C HIS A 664 -18.61 -1.50 19.18
N GLN A 665 -17.78 -2.34 19.71
CA GLN A 665 -16.34 -2.10 19.87
C GLN A 665 -15.60 -3.35 19.39
N ASP A 666 -14.70 -3.17 18.42
CA ASP A 666 -13.85 -4.28 17.99
C ASP A 666 -12.95 -4.73 19.15
N GLY A 667 -12.86 -6.03 19.33
CA GLY A 667 -11.91 -6.62 20.27
C GLY A 667 -10.53 -6.75 19.65
N LEU A 668 -9.50 -6.56 20.44
CA LEU A 668 -8.11 -6.75 20.01
C LEU A 668 -7.64 -8.16 20.38
N VAL A 669 -7.22 -8.92 19.39
CA VAL A 669 -6.38 -10.12 19.56
C VAL A 669 -4.94 -9.68 19.36
N HIS A 670 -4.17 -9.59 20.44
CA HIS A 670 -2.75 -9.27 20.37
C HIS A 670 -1.98 -10.42 19.70
N ILE A 671 -0.88 -10.13 19.01
CA ILE A 671 -0.08 -11.13 18.27
C ILE A 671 0.31 -12.34 19.15
N SER A 672 0.60 -12.11 20.43
CA SER A 672 0.90 -13.18 21.39
C SER A 672 -0.30 -14.07 21.74
N GLN A 673 -1.51 -13.68 21.38
CA GLN A 673 -2.77 -14.38 21.66
C GLN A 673 -3.41 -15.02 20.43
N MET A 674 -2.72 -15.02 19.28
CA MET A 674 -3.27 -15.54 18.04
C MET A 674 -3.02 -17.02 17.84
N THR A 675 -1.78 -17.47 18.04
CA THR A 675 -1.36 -18.87 17.79
C THR A 675 -0.47 -19.38 18.91
N GLU A 676 -0.47 -20.69 19.10
CA GLU A 676 0.45 -21.35 20.04
C GLU A 676 1.91 -21.28 19.60
N ARG A 677 2.15 -21.30 18.28
CA ARG A 677 3.48 -21.11 17.71
C ARG A 677 3.86 -19.62 17.67
N TYR A 678 5.15 -19.34 17.72
CA TYR A 678 5.65 -17.98 17.50
C TYR A 678 5.41 -17.55 16.03
N ILE A 679 4.85 -16.35 15.85
CA ILE A 679 4.68 -15.70 14.55
C ILE A 679 5.34 -14.32 14.59
N LYS A 680 5.90 -13.89 13.48
CA LYS A 680 6.55 -12.59 13.36
C LYS A 680 5.56 -11.46 13.05
N HIS A 681 4.49 -11.79 12.35
CA HIS A 681 3.46 -10.84 11.96
C HIS A 681 2.05 -11.46 12.05
N PRO A 682 1.03 -10.71 12.49
CA PRO A 682 -0.35 -11.21 12.58
C PRO A 682 -0.94 -11.78 11.28
N LEU A 683 -0.52 -11.29 10.10
CA LEU A 683 -0.94 -11.83 8.81
C LEU A 683 -0.50 -13.30 8.54
N GLU A 684 0.40 -13.84 9.36
CA GLU A 684 0.73 -15.28 9.31
C GLU A 684 -0.39 -16.16 9.94
N ALA A 685 -1.28 -15.54 10.72
CA ALA A 685 -2.35 -16.23 11.43
C ALA A 685 -3.73 -15.89 10.89
N VAL A 686 -3.99 -14.62 10.57
CA VAL A 686 -5.32 -14.13 10.16
C VAL A 686 -5.21 -13.09 9.05
N SER A 687 -6.29 -12.96 8.28
CA SER A 687 -6.48 -11.93 7.25
C SER A 687 -7.78 -11.18 7.49
N VAL A 688 -7.89 -9.95 6.95
CA VAL A 688 -9.14 -9.17 7.01
C VAL A 688 -10.27 -9.95 6.33
N GLY A 689 -11.43 -10.01 6.98
CA GLY A 689 -12.58 -10.77 6.51
C GLY A 689 -12.64 -12.21 7.02
N ASP A 690 -11.58 -12.73 7.64
CA ASP A 690 -11.63 -14.08 8.24
C ASP A 690 -12.66 -14.12 9.37
N VAL A 691 -13.40 -15.22 9.42
CA VAL A 691 -14.26 -15.55 10.54
C VAL A 691 -13.49 -16.46 11.49
N VAL A 692 -13.29 -15.96 12.71
CA VAL A 692 -12.47 -16.63 13.73
C VAL A 692 -13.25 -16.87 15.01
N ASP A 693 -12.95 -17.96 15.68
CA ASP A 693 -13.42 -18.17 17.06
C ASP A 693 -12.47 -17.44 18.01
N VAL A 694 -13.03 -16.62 18.89
CA VAL A 694 -12.28 -15.85 19.88
C VAL A 694 -12.89 -15.99 21.26
N MET A 695 -12.06 -15.94 22.28
CA MET A 695 -12.49 -15.96 23.67
C MET A 695 -12.16 -14.61 24.32
N VAL A 696 -13.10 -14.09 25.09
CA VAL A 696 -12.94 -12.83 25.84
C VAL A 696 -11.95 -13.04 26.99
N LEU A 697 -10.84 -12.29 26.98
CA LEU A 697 -9.86 -12.24 28.07
C LEU A 697 -10.19 -11.18 29.12
N GLY A 698 -10.84 -10.11 28.72
CA GLY A 698 -11.20 -9.02 29.59
C GLY A 698 -11.89 -7.87 28.88
N VAL A 699 -12.69 -7.11 29.61
CA VAL A 699 -13.43 -5.95 29.11
C VAL A 699 -13.15 -4.75 30.03
N ASP A 700 -12.55 -3.71 29.47
CA ASP A 700 -12.36 -2.42 30.15
C ASP A 700 -13.48 -1.45 29.70
N MET A 701 -14.50 -1.34 30.52
CA MET A 701 -15.67 -0.47 30.25
C MET A 701 -15.31 1.02 30.24
N LYS A 702 -14.29 1.45 31.01
CA LYS A 702 -13.87 2.86 31.08
C LYS A 702 -13.13 3.28 29.80
N LYS A 703 -12.24 2.44 29.33
CA LYS A 703 -11.44 2.68 28.11
C LYS A 703 -12.10 2.15 26.84
N LYS A 704 -13.26 1.51 26.96
CA LYS A 704 -13.98 0.83 25.88
C LYS A 704 -13.06 -0.12 25.10
N ARG A 705 -12.33 -0.98 25.80
CA ARG A 705 -11.40 -1.95 25.22
C ARG A 705 -11.83 -3.37 25.54
N ILE A 706 -11.76 -4.25 24.53
CA ILE A 706 -12.02 -5.67 24.67
C ILE A 706 -10.75 -6.40 24.27
N SER A 707 -10.23 -7.23 25.16
CA SER A 707 -9.10 -8.09 24.89
C SER A 707 -9.57 -9.50 24.59
N LEU A 708 -9.08 -10.05 23.48
CA LEU A 708 -9.48 -11.36 22.96
C LEU A 708 -8.27 -12.28 22.80
N THR A 709 -8.52 -13.58 22.82
CA THR A 709 -7.54 -14.60 22.45
C THR A 709 -8.14 -15.60 21.46
N MET A 710 -7.31 -16.14 20.60
CA MET A 710 -7.61 -17.28 19.73
C MET A 710 -7.00 -18.58 20.27
N LYS A 711 -6.29 -18.51 21.41
CA LYS A 711 -5.66 -19.66 22.06
C LYS A 711 -6.60 -20.38 23.01
N GLY A 712 -6.43 -21.70 23.13
CA GLY A 712 -7.14 -22.50 24.13
C GLY A 712 -8.64 -22.66 23.88
N ILE A 713 -9.13 -22.34 22.69
CA ILE A 713 -10.52 -22.55 22.28
C ILE A 713 -10.65 -23.99 21.83
N LYS A 714 -11.54 -24.77 22.50
CA LYS A 714 -11.82 -26.18 22.20
C LYS A 714 -13.00 -26.29 21.22
#